data_6e9b55c4fa50c70fdaa629e95e512c54
#
_entry.id   6e9b55c4fa50c70fdaa629e95e512c54
#
_cell.length_a   1.000
_cell.length_b   1.000
_cell.length_c   1.000
_cell.angle_alpha   90.00
_cell.angle_beta   90.00
_cell.angle_gamma   90.00
#
_symmetry.space_group_name_H-M   'P 1'
#
loop_
_entity.id
_entity.type
_entity.pdbx_description
1 polymer ?
#
loop_
_entity_poly.entity_id
_entity_poly.type
_entity_poly.pdbx_seq_one_letter_code
_entity_poly.pdbx_strand_id
1 'polypeptide(L)'
;MAQTKPKAAQFYGVSDNGTDGQFLKADGTGGMSWASTIIDPTITSIDYPGTQTAADPAGGESVIINGTLFASGITCTVGGTSAVTAFNSATQITITTPAKAAGQYTVAVTNTDGGTASQANFIQYSGVPVWSTASGNIGSVQEGETASFQVTATEGSDTIEYAVTTGTLPTGLSLATATGAITGTAGSVSASTTTTFSITATDDENQTSSARSFNITVTPDIPSNHFTPVIWSGNGSSTRSISTGFESDMIWIKSRNYTNNHFLIDSIRDKDGGTTYENVYPNLTSAQANDSGITAIGSTSFTTGNARFASNDWVAWAWKAGGAAVSNTDGTITSQVSVNNTLGFSIAKYAGNGISGATYGHGLDAAPELVLNKVIDYNQSWWAFTPTLGANKFMQLNTAAAATTDSDYYYSVSSSLFTLNGPGNPPALNQSSKNYITYNFTSKPGFSKVGTYTGNTTNLPIVSIGFEPAFLMIKAATITDSWFMVDNKRETSNPRGDRLFANSSAAEASEPGAQVNFLNGGFQITGSGGGAGQTNSNGATYLYLAFAADPSTTTPSLANSFATELYTGNGGTKTVTTGFKTDLVWLKSKTASYPPYMADSVRGTLKVLRSSGKDAQSTGTGVSSFGSTSFNVTGGGENQSGGNYVSWNWKAGGPPSINTDGTLTSLVSANQAAGFSILQWNGNGTVGATVGHGLNAVPELFITKNIAATNLNWATYNVTTGNSARLTLNESAAVNNGRIEWNNTTPTASVVTFSDHPCVNSSGVSYIGYAFTSIPGYSKVGTYSWSGTSYTAGTMVTGLGFTPGLVIIKRINDVGNWFIFDNKRVSGTQSYALYINSTSAEVSTGYQGIILDADGFSAGAGADGNVTGSQGLNENGGTYIYLAIKEN
;
A
#
# COMPACT_ATOMS: atom_id res chain seq x y z
N MET A 1 82.54 -9.64 55.89
CA MET A 1 83.47 -10.78 56.21
C MET A 1 83.17 -11.86 55.19
N ALA A 2 84.16 -12.15 54.31
CA ALA A 2 83.99 -13.21 53.35
C ALA A 2 84.08 -14.53 54.12
N GLN A 3 82.97 -15.31 54.17
CA GLN A 3 83.09 -16.69 54.63
C GLN A 3 83.87 -17.50 53.58
N THR A 4 85.08 -17.82 53.87
CA THR A 4 85.78 -18.78 53.07
C THR A 4 85.09 -20.13 53.14
N LYS A 5 84.71 -20.70 52.01
CA LYS A 5 84.14 -22.05 51.91
C LYS A 5 85.07 -23.02 52.58
N PRO A 6 84.68 -23.90 53.50
CA PRO A 6 85.54 -24.97 54.01
C PRO A 6 85.94 -25.86 52.84
N LYS A 7 87.21 -26.22 52.75
CA LYS A 7 87.68 -27.17 51.74
C LYS A 7 87.08 -28.54 52.03
N ALA A 8 86.56 -29.20 50.99
CA ALA A 8 85.93 -30.54 51.12
C ALA A 8 86.80 -31.60 51.88
N ALA A 9 88.11 -31.39 51.91
CA ALA A 9 89.01 -32.26 52.64
C ALA A 9 88.87 -32.23 54.17
N GLN A 10 87.96 -31.39 54.69
CA GLN A 10 87.67 -31.27 56.16
C GLN A 10 86.51 -32.10 56.63
N PHE A 11 85.72 -32.68 55.69
CA PHE A 11 84.54 -33.47 56.01
C PHE A 11 84.72 -34.92 55.53
N TYR A 12 84.75 -35.83 56.48
CA TYR A 12 84.93 -37.30 56.24
C TYR A 12 83.71 -37.82 55.47
N GLY A 13 83.92 -38.39 54.26
CA GLY A 13 82.85 -39.03 53.50
C GLY A 13 82.29 -38.30 52.28
N VAL A 14 82.82 -37.12 51.93
CA VAL A 14 82.46 -36.39 50.74
C VAL A 14 83.49 -36.55 49.65
N SER A 15 83.13 -37.10 48.51
CA SER A 15 84.10 -37.50 47.49
C SER A 15 84.57 -36.43 46.51
N ASP A 16 83.89 -35.25 46.49
CA ASP A 16 84.22 -34.13 45.59
C ASP A 16 83.85 -32.76 46.17
N ASN A 17 84.14 -31.65 45.46
CA ASN A 17 83.98 -30.30 45.98
C ASN A 17 82.56 -29.69 45.71
N GLY A 18 81.56 -30.46 45.30
CA GLY A 18 80.27 -29.94 44.86
C GLY A 18 80.41 -28.94 43.71
N THR A 19 79.34 -28.71 43.02
CA THR A 19 79.22 -27.68 41.98
C THR A 19 78.69 -26.33 42.59
N ASP A 20 79.03 -25.25 41.95
CA ASP A 20 78.57 -23.92 42.43
C ASP A 20 77.05 -23.88 42.61
N GLY A 21 76.54 -23.40 43.72
CA GLY A 21 75.14 -23.41 44.12
C GLY A 21 74.65 -24.62 44.93
N GLN A 22 75.58 -25.58 45.28
CA GLN A 22 75.19 -26.66 46.14
C GLN A 22 75.63 -26.39 47.59
N PHE A 23 74.91 -26.96 48.55
CA PHE A 23 75.33 -27.00 49.99
C PHE A 23 75.35 -28.41 50.55
N LEU A 24 76.09 -28.59 51.59
CA LEU A 24 76.15 -29.86 52.29
C LEU A 24 74.90 -30.11 53.14
N LYS A 25 74.30 -31.25 52.92
CA LYS A 25 73.08 -31.68 53.63
C LYS A 25 73.38 -33.05 54.29
N ALA A 26 72.90 -33.26 55.52
CA ALA A 26 72.96 -34.57 56.15
C ALA A 26 72.13 -35.60 55.37
N ASP A 27 72.75 -36.78 55.07
CA ASP A 27 72.20 -37.85 54.26
C ASP A 27 71.32 -38.83 55.04
N GLY A 28 71.07 -38.59 56.32
CA GLY A 28 70.23 -39.41 57.20
C GLY A 28 70.97 -40.70 57.70
N THR A 29 72.22 -41.00 57.23
CA THR A 29 72.90 -42.17 57.57
C THR A 29 74.22 -41.87 58.36
N GLY A 30 74.35 -40.59 58.74
CA GLY A 30 75.57 -40.10 59.46
C GLY A 30 76.65 -39.49 58.56
N GLY A 31 76.42 -39.43 57.25
CA GLY A 31 77.27 -38.78 56.25
C GLY A 31 76.68 -37.44 55.81
N MET A 32 77.37 -36.76 54.90
CA MET A 32 76.94 -35.52 54.24
C MET A 32 77.00 -35.69 52.71
N SER A 33 75.92 -35.16 52.02
CA SER A 33 75.92 -35.14 50.57
C SER A 33 75.67 -33.72 50.06
N TRP A 34 76.10 -33.45 48.82
CA TRP A 34 75.88 -32.19 48.21
C TRP A 34 74.38 -32.12 47.71
N ALA A 35 73.67 -31.08 48.12
CA ALA A 35 72.27 -30.81 47.63
C ALA A 35 72.25 -29.48 46.89
N SER A 36 71.55 -29.41 45.81
CA SER A 36 71.26 -28.15 45.14
C SER A 36 70.36 -27.27 45.97
N THR A 37 70.65 -25.98 45.98
CA THR A 37 69.71 -25.00 46.57
C THR A 37 68.38 -25.03 45.79
N ILE A 38 67.32 -25.40 46.45
CA ILE A 38 65.95 -25.27 45.90
C ILE A 38 65.60 -23.79 45.97
N ILE A 39 65.30 -23.23 44.80
CA ILE A 39 64.83 -21.81 44.63
C ILE A 39 63.34 -21.80 44.30
N ASP A 40 62.54 -21.41 45.25
CA ASP A 40 61.13 -21.29 45.07
C ASP A 40 60.80 -20.07 44.19
N PRO A 41 60.13 -20.27 43.05
CA PRO A 41 59.65 -19.17 42.21
C PRO A 41 58.48 -18.47 42.93
N THR A 42 58.10 -17.35 42.40
CA THR A 42 56.77 -16.68 42.77
C THR A 42 55.94 -16.49 41.53
N ILE A 43 54.60 -16.44 41.72
CA ILE A 43 53.63 -16.08 40.71
C ILE A 43 53.01 -14.75 41.12
N THR A 44 52.94 -13.74 40.26
CA THR A 44 52.46 -12.38 40.61
C THR A 44 51.28 -11.90 39.81
N SER A 45 51.26 -12.14 38.50
CA SER A 45 50.14 -11.72 37.64
C SER A 45 50.00 -12.64 36.43
N ILE A 46 48.84 -12.55 35.77
CA ILE A 46 48.52 -13.26 34.56
C ILE A 46 48.07 -12.23 33.50
N ASP A 47 48.53 -12.40 32.25
CA ASP A 47 48.12 -11.60 31.11
C ASP A 47 47.48 -12.50 30.09
N TYR A 48 46.20 -12.22 29.80
CA TYR A 48 45.40 -12.93 28.78
C TYR A 48 45.62 -12.28 27.39
N PRO A 49 45.29 -12.98 26.28
CA PRO A 49 45.41 -12.41 24.95
C PRO A 49 44.46 -11.22 24.73
N GLY A 50 44.96 -10.18 24.06
CA GLY A 50 44.09 -9.02 23.67
C GLY A 50 43.51 -8.25 24.87
N THR A 51 42.21 -8.13 24.94
CA THR A 51 41.46 -7.47 26.02
C THR A 51 40.75 -8.47 26.95
N GLN A 52 40.93 -9.76 26.74
CA GLN A 52 40.32 -10.82 27.54
C GLN A 52 40.82 -10.80 28.99
N THR A 53 39.96 -11.22 29.92
CA THR A 53 40.28 -11.42 31.32
C THR A 53 40.09 -12.86 31.78
N ALA A 54 39.68 -13.76 30.85
CA ALA A 54 39.60 -15.20 31.07
C ALA A 54 40.16 -15.99 29.87
N ALA A 55 40.48 -17.26 30.07
CA ALA A 55 40.86 -18.20 29.03
C ALA A 55 39.64 -18.98 28.51
N ASP A 56 39.68 -19.39 27.23
CA ASP A 56 38.63 -20.23 26.64
C ASP A 56 38.63 -21.64 27.28
N PRO A 57 37.45 -22.17 27.68
CA PRO A 57 37.29 -23.53 28.17
C PRO A 57 37.82 -24.62 27.25
N ALA A 58 37.88 -24.42 25.95
CA ALA A 58 38.46 -25.34 24.99
C ALA A 58 39.99 -25.47 25.15
N GLY A 59 40.62 -24.47 25.81
CA GLY A 59 42.07 -24.37 25.93
C GLY A 59 42.78 -24.00 24.62
N GLY A 60 44.11 -24.05 24.64
CA GLY A 60 44.92 -23.78 23.42
C GLY A 60 45.39 -22.33 23.31
N GLU A 61 44.98 -21.44 24.20
CA GLU A 61 45.39 -20.06 24.20
C GLU A 61 46.74 -19.84 24.83
N SER A 62 47.47 -18.81 24.35
CA SER A 62 48.76 -18.41 24.90
C SER A 62 48.56 -17.36 25.98
N VAL A 63 48.76 -17.73 27.23
CA VAL A 63 48.62 -16.87 28.41
C VAL A 63 50.01 -16.66 29.04
N ILE A 64 50.27 -15.43 29.48
CA ILE A 64 51.57 -15.10 30.12
C ILE A 64 51.39 -15.10 31.62
N ILE A 65 52.28 -15.88 32.32
CA ILE A 65 52.37 -15.86 33.77
C ILE A 65 53.61 -15.05 34.14
N ASN A 66 53.42 -14.00 34.90
CA ASN A 66 54.49 -13.18 35.45
C ASN A 66 54.80 -13.60 36.87
N GLY A 67 56.12 -13.50 37.27
CA GLY A 67 56.57 -13.90 38.57
C GLY A 67 57.99 -13.54 38.80
N THR A 68 58.69 -14.28 39.67
CA THR A 68 60.14 -14.15 39.87
C THR A 68 60.84 -15.52 40.02
N LEU A 69 62.10 -15.58 39.75
CA LEU A 69 62.96 -16.77 39.93
C LEU A 69 62.48 -17.97 39.08
N PHE A 70 61.86 -17.76 37.94
CA PHE A 70 61.62 -18.83 36.99
C PHE A 70 62.95 -19.31 36.38
N ALA A 71 63.06 -20.62 36.21
CA ALA A 71 64.24 -21.25 35.62
C ALA A 71 63.94 -21.90 34.25
N SER A 72 64.92 -21.95 33.35
CA SER A 72 64.78 -22.68 32.09
C SER A 72 64.41 -24.14 32.33
N GLY A 73 63.34 -24.62 31.63
CA GLY A 73 62.78 -25.95 31.83
C GLY A 73 61.70 -26.03 32.92
N ILE A 74 61.28 -24.88 33.48
CA ILE A 74 60.12 -24.77 34.39
C ILE A 74 58.86 -25.42 33.80
N THR A 75 58.07 -26.09 34.60
CA THR A 75 56.79 -26.67 34.24
C THR A 75 55.63 -25.94 34.93
N CYS A 76 54.50 -25.92 34.28
CA CYS A 76 53.27 -25.30 34.83
C CYS A 76 52.08 -26.26 34.76
N THR A 77 51.25 -26.24 35.79
CA THR A 77 49.95 -26.92 35.79
C THR A 77 48.84 -25.91 36.08
N VAL A 78 47.70 -26.15 35.45
CA VAL A 78 46.48 -25.41 35.69
C VAL A 78 45.44 -26.36 36.25
N GLY A 79 44.98 -26.13 37.49
CA GLY A 79 44.04 -27.04 38.16
C GLY A 79 44.50 -28.49 38.15
N GLY A 80 45.81 -28.72 38.31
CA GLY A 80 46.48 -30.05 38.30
C GLY A 80 46.72 -30.65 36.92
N THR A 81 46.28 -30.02 35.82
CA THR A 81 46.54 -30.46 34.44
C THR A 81 47.76 -29.75 33.91
N SER A 82 48.71 -30.49 33.30
CA SER A 82 49.92 -29.91 32.73
C SER A 82 49.61 -28.99 31.57
N ALA A 83 50.20 -27.80 31.59
CA ALA A 83 50.17 -26.82 30.49
C ALA A 83 51.49 -26.89 29.73
N VAL A 84 51.43 -26.76 28.40
CA VAL A 84 52.65 -26.58 27.59
C VAL A 84 53.26 -25.24 28.01
N THR A 85 54.54 -25.29 28.50
CA THR A 85 55.18 -24.14 29.13
C THR A 85 56.42 -23.74 28.34
N ALA A 86 56.45 -22.45 27.94
CA ALA A 86 57.67 -21.86 27.36
C ALA A 86 58.28 -20.86 28.36
N PHE A 87 59.63 -21.02 28.63
CA PHE A 87 60.34 -20.09 29.46
C PHE A 87 60.78 -18.87 28.67
N ASN A 88 60.34 -17.70 29.05
CA ASN A 88 60.63 -16.41 28.40
C ASN A 88 61.77 -15.68 29.09
N SER A 89 61.75 -15.66 30.44
CA SER A 89 62.73 -15.01 31.28
C SER A 89 62.58 -15.48 32.74
N ALA A 90 63.51 -15.06 33.62
CA ALA A 90 63.40 -15.33 35.04
C ALA A 90 62.19 -14.71 35.73
N THR A 91 61.42 -13.88 35.00
CA THR A 91 60.21 -13.20 35.52
C THR A 91 58.97 -13.49 34.71
N GLN A 92 59.10 -14.32 33.63
CA GLN A 92 57.94 -14.54 32.74
C GLN A 92 58.02 -15.92 32.09
N ILE A 93 56.87 -16.60 32.04
CA ILE A 93 56.61 -17.79 31.22
C ILE A 93 55.35 -17.62 30.40
N THR A 94 55.33 -18.27 29.25
CA THR A 94 54.10 -18.40 28.46
C THR A 94 53.58 -19.82 28.58
N ILE A 95 52.31 -19.98 28.90
CA ILE A 95 51.63 -21.27 28.91
C ILE A 95 50.64 -21.37 27.77
N THR A 96 50.48 -22.55 27.18
CA THR A 96 49.28 -22.87 26.38
C THR A 96 48.29 -23.48 27.35
N THR A 97 47.11 -22.88 27.46
CA THR A 97 46.08 -23.28 28.42
C THR A 97 45.55 -24.68 28.11
N PRO A 98 45.47 -25.59 29.09
CA PRO A 98 44.80 -26.88 28.93
C PRO A 98 43.29 -26.67 28.92
N ALA A 99 42.49 -27.52 28.25
CA ALA A 99 41.04 -27.48 28.31
C ALA A 99 40.53 -27.67 29.77
N LYS A 100 39.59 -26.77 30.19
CA LYS A 100 38.95 -26.78 31.52
C LYS A 100 37.51 -26.37 31.40
N ALA A 101 36.67 -26.75 32.33
CA ALA A 101 35.34 -26.15 32.45
C ALA A 101 35.44 -24.67 32.86
N ALA A 102 34.42 -23.85 32.60
CA ALA A 102 34.38 -22.47 33.11
C ALA A 102 34.57 -22.45 34.64
N GLY A 103 35.35 -21.50 35.15
CA GLY A 103 35.67 -21.33 36.57
C GLY A 103 37.10 -20.94 36.81
N GLN A 104 37.43 -20.73 38.11
CA GLN A 104 38.77 -20.33 38.55
C GLN A 104 39.61 -21.53 38.93
N TYR A 105 40.89 -21.54 38.53
CA TYR A 105 41.82 -22.63 38.79
C TYR A 105 43.13 -22.14 39.38
N THR A 106 43.71 -23.02 40.20
CA THR A 106 45.06 -22.86 40.73
C THR A 106 46.09 -23.02 39.63
N VAL A 107 47.01 -22.09 39.54
CA VAL A 107 48.24 -22.24 38.73
C VAL A 107 49.35 -22.65 39.63
N ALA A 108 50.06 -23.69 39.27
CA ALA A 108 51.28 -24.15 39.98
C ALA A 108 52.42 -24.30 39.00
N VAL A 109 53.63 -23.84 39.42
CA VAL A 109 54.84 -23.91 38.66
C VAL A 109 55.92 -24.69 39.45
N THR A 110 56.73 -25.39 38.72
CA THR A 110 57.86 -26.14 39.32
C THR A 110 59.09 -25.92 38.49
N ASN A 111 60.15 -25.35 39.13
CA ASN A 111 61.49 -25.21 38.56
C ASN A 111 62.19 -26.56 38.48
N THR A 112 63.21 -26.65 37.64
CA THR A 112 64.06 -27.90 37.44
C THR A 112 64.86 -28.28 38.66
N ASP A 113 65.09 -27.37 39.62
CA ASP A 113 65.73 -27.63 40.91
C ASP A 113 64.78 -28.18 41.99
N GLY A 114 63.45 -28.27 41.67
CA GLY A 114 62.38 -28.72 42.55
C GLY A 114 61.68 -27.61 43.33
N GLY A 115 62.07 -26.33 43.16
CA GLY A 115 61.36 -25.18 43.76
C GLY A 115 59.95 -25.01 43.14
N THR A 116 59.01 -24.76 44.00
CA THR A 116 57.58 -24.69 43.58
C THR A 116 56.88 -23.42 44.05
N ALA A 117 55.96 -22.95 43.25
CA ALA A 117 55.00 -21.96 43.64
C ALA A 117 53.57 -22.33 43.16
N SER A 118 52.57 -21.97 43.94
CA SER A 118 51.18 -22.12 43.49
C SER A 118 50.34 -20.93 43.95
N GLN A 119 49.39 -20.51 43.09
CA GLN A 119 48.47 -19.46 43.35
C GLN A 119 47.04 -20.00 43.10
N ALA A 120 46.21 -20.03 44.15
CA ALA A 120 44.85 -20.50 44.08
C ALA A 120 43.96 -19.47 43.37
N ASN A 121 42.96 -19.91 42.59
CA ASN A 121 42.02 -19.06 41.88
C ASN A 121 42.71 -18.00 41.01
N PHE A 122 43.79 -18.38 40.33
CA PHE A 122 44.65 -17.42 39.65
C PHE A 122 44.36 -17.26 38.16
N ILE A 123 43.89 -18.31 37.50
CA ILE A 123 43.47 -18.28 36.11
C ILE A 123 41.96 -18.50 36.03
N GLN A 124 41.28 -17.59 35.37
CA GLN A 124 39.84 -17.67 35.07
C GLN A 124 39.64 -18.36 33.73
N TYR A 125 38.66 -19.24 33.64
CA TYR A 125 38.11 -19.78 32.39
C TYR A 125 36.64 -19.35 32.26
N SER A 126 36.31 -18.74 31.14
CA SER A 126 34.93 -18.31 30.79
C SER A 126 34.60 -18.77 29.37
N GLY A 127 33.38 -19.19 29.12
CA GLY A 127 32.96 -19.67 27.81
C GLY A 127 32.41 -18.52 26.95
N VAL A 128 32.48 -18.64 25.65
CA VAL A 128 31.85 -17.69 24.71
C VAL A 128 30.35 -17.68 24.89
N PRO A 129 29.70 -16.53 24.97
CA PRO A 129 28.21 -16.43 25.10
C PRO A 129 27.46 -17.22 24.02
N VAL A 130 26.47 -18.00 24.45
CA VAL A 130 25.65 -18.85 23.58
C VAL A 130 24.28 -18.23 23.41
N TRP A 131 23.86 -18.01 22.17
CA TRP A 131 22.58 -17.42 21.85
C TRP A 131 21.41 -18.31 22.26
N SER A 132 20.49 -17.79 23.07
CA SER A 132 19.21 -18.40 23.40
C SER A 132 18.15 -18.02 22.37
N THR A 133 18.19 -16.79 21.82
CA THR A 133 17.27 -16.34 20.77
C THR A 133 17.66 -16.96 19.42
N ALA A 134 16.71 -17.60 18.72
CA ALA A 134 16.91 -18.16 17.39
C ALA A 134 17.26 -17.07 16.36
N SER A 135 18.05 -17.41 15.34
CA SER A 135 18.31 -16.52 14.20
C SER A 135 17.05 -16.29 13.34
N GLY A 136 17.01 -15.19 12.62
CA GLY A 136 15.92 -14.87 11.69
C GLY A 136 14.94 -13.85 12.25
N ASN A 137 13.65 -14.01 11.94
CA ASN A 137 12.62 -13.04 12.32
C ASN A 137 12.34 -13.09 13.84
N ILE A 138 12.55 -11.96 14.52
CA ILE A 138 12.24 -11.78 15.94
C ILE A 138 10.91 -11.05 16.17
N GLY A 139 10.22 -10.60 15.10
CA GLY A 139 8.89 -10.04 15.17
C GLY A 139 8.60 -8.98 14.11
N SER A 140 7.40 -8.44 14.20
CA SER A 140 6.95 -7.31 13.38
C SER A 140 6.34 -6.22 14.26
N VAL A 141 6.39 -4.98 13.76
CA VAL A 141 5.80 -3.80 14.40
C VAL A 141 5.21 -2.90 13.31
N GLN A 142 4.09 -2.24 13.60
CA GLN A 142 3.51 -1.24 12.71
C GLN A 142 4.29 0.09 12.86
N GLU A 143 4.45 0.85 11.77
CA GLU A 143 5.01 2.20 11.83
C GLU A 143 4.23 3.07 12.83
N GLY A 144 4.95 3.95 13.54
CA GLY A 144 4.36 4.77 14.60
C GLY A 144 4.10 4.07 15.92
N GLU A 145 4.11 2.74 15.97
CA GLU A 145 3.91 1.96 17.20
C GLU A 145 5.23 1.72 17.93
N THR A 146 5.11 1.54 19.26
CA THR A 146 6.26 1.25 20.12
C THR A 146 6.63 -0.24 20.01
N ALA A 147 7.87 -0.51 19.61
CA ALA A 147 8.43 -1.86 19.54
C ALA A 147 8.97 -2.31 20.89
N SER A 148 8.85 -3.62 21.16
CA SER A 148 9.44 -4.30 22.32
C SER A 148 9.85 -5.70 21.90
N PHE A 149 11.09 -5.85 21.41
CA PHE A 149 11.68 -7.14 21.07
C PHE A 149 12.86 -7.43 22.02
N GLN A 150 13.22 -8.70 22.17
CA GLN A 150 14.30 -9.14 23.05
C GLN A 150 15.18 -10.15 22.33
N VAL A 151 16.49 -9.91 22.35
CA VAL A 151 17.48 -10.91 22.02
C VAL A 151 18.24 -11.31 23.29
N THR A 152 18.55 -12.59 23.43
CA THR A 152 19.21 -13.14 24.62
C THR A 152 20.30 -14.13 24.23
N ALA A 153 21.42 -14.02 24.91
CA ALA A 153 22.47 -15.01 24.98
C ALA A 153 22.73 -15.34 26.46
N THR A 154 23.35 -16.46 26.75
CA THR A 154 23.66 -16.92 28.11
C THR A 154 25.08 -17.41 28.18
N GLU A 155 25.74 -17.07 29.28
CA GLU A 155 26.92 -17.70 29.73
C GLU A 155 27.01 -17.65 31.27
N GLY A 156 26.82 -18.80 31.92
CA GLY A 156 26.92 -18.90 33.39
C GLY A 156 26.09 -17.86 34.14
N SER A 157 26.75 -17.05 34.99
CA SER A 157 26.13 -15.95 35.76
C SER A 157 26.60 -14.55 35.34
N ASP A 158 27.28 -14.43 34.21
CA ASP A 158 28.03 -13.26 33.81
C ASP A 158 27.11 -12.21 33.14
N THR A 159 27.52 -10.96 33.16
CA THR A 159 26.85 -9.90 32.45
C THR A 159 27.21 -9.94 30.97
N ILE A 160 26.22 -9.84 30.11
CA ILE A 160 26.40 -9.87 28.66
C ILE A 160 26.07 -8.54 28.04
N GLU A 161 26.93 -8.00 27.20
CA GLU A 161 26.73 -6.83 26.38
C GLU A 161 26.43 -7.20 24.93
N TYR A 162 25.49 -6.48 24.31
CA TYR A 162 25.02 -6.72 22.93
C TYR A 162 25.41 -5.56 22.02
N ALA A 163 25.94 -5.88 20.82
CA ALA A 163 26.31 -4.87 19.84
C ALA A 163 25.86 -5.25 18.43
N VAL A 164 25.31 -4.29 17.68
CA VAL A 164 25.03 -4.47 16.24
C VAL A 164 26.36 -4.37 15.49
N THR A 165 26.71 -5.42 14.76
CA THR A 165 28.00 -5.52 14.02
C THR A 165 27.84 -5.40 12.51
N THR A 166 26.67 -5.72 11.97
CA THR A 166 26.38 -5.64 10.52
C THR A 166 24.94 -5.21 10.32
N GLY A 167 24.71 -4.35 9.33
CA GLY A 167 23.38 -3.77 9.06
C GLY A 167 23.03 -2.66 10.05
N THR A 168 21.74 -2.27 10.04
CA THR A 168 21.16 -1.28 10.96
C THR A 168 19.83 -1.79 11.46
N LEU A 169 19.42 -1.37 12.64
CA LEU A 169 18.04 -1.57 13.09
C LEU A 169 17.07 -0.76 12.22
N PRO A 170 15.78 -1.16 12.13
CA PRO A 170 14.76 -0.31 11.55
C PRO A 170 14.80 1.11 12.14
N THR A 171 14.50 2.11 11.31
CA THR A 171 14.47 3.52 11.74
C THR A 171 13.58 3.69 12.99
N GLY A 172 14.08 4.44 13.97
CA GLY A 172 13.37 4.71 15.23
C GLY A 172 13.53 3.64 16.31
N LEU A 173 14.16 2.49 16.01
CA LEU A 173 14.46 1.45 17.00
C LEU A 173 15.92 1.50 17.44
N SER A 174 16.17 1.14 18.69
CA SER A 174 17.49 1.10 19.32
C SER A 174 17.68 -0.17 20.14
N LEU A 175 18.92 -0.67 20.16
CA LEU A 175 19.34 -1.81 21.01
C LEU A 175 19.85 -1.31 22.33
N ALA A 176 19.32 -1.83 23.42
CA ALA A 176 19.87 -1.64 24.77
C ALA A 176 21.05 -2.64 24.95
N THR A 177 22.27 -2.13 24.96
CA THR A 177 23.48 -2.94 24.98
C THR A 177 23.55 -3.88 26.18
N ALA A 178 23.13 -3.42 27.35
CA ALA A 178 23.20 -4.21 28.58
C ALA A 178 22.11 -5.28 28.74
N THR A 179 21.02 -5.22 27.92
CA THR A 179 19.88 -6.13 28.12
C THR A 179 19.48 -6.90 26.89
N GLY A 180 19.93 -6.49 25.71
CA GLY A 180 19.50 -7.05 24.44
C GLY A 180 18.07 -6.66 24.04
N ALA A 181 17.44 -5.73 24.74
CA ALA A 181 16.13 -5.22 24.40
C ALA A 181 16.24 -4.29 23.18
N ILE A 182 15.35 -4.48 22.20
CA ILE A 182 15.23 -3.60 21.03
C ILE A 182 13.91 -2.87 21.15
N THR A 183 13.99 -1.57 21.43
CA THR A 183 12.83 -0.71 21.72
C THR A 183 12.89 0.60 20.95
N GLY A 184 11.77 1.31 20.91
CA GLY A 184 11.62 2.60 20.24
C GLY A 184 10.31 2.68 19.46
N THR A 185 10.08 3.78 18.75
CA THR A 185 8.91 3.95 17.87
C THR A 185 9.35 3.68 16.43
N ALA A 186 8.72 2.71 15.77
CA ALA A 186 9.06 2.33 14.42
C ALA A 186 8.81 3.49 13.43
N GLY A 187 9.80 3.80 12.61
CA GLY A 187 9.72 4.86 11.59
C GLY A 187 8.80 4.48 10.43
N SER A 188 8.37 5.49 9.65
CA SER A 188 7.42 5.31 8.54
C SER A 188 8.03 4.52 7.39
N VAL A 189 7.21 3.66 6.79
CA VAL A 189 7.53 2.84 5.62
C VAL A 189 6.41 2.92 4.59
N SER A 190 6.75 2.94 3.30
CA SER A 190 5.75 2.96 2.22
C SER A 190 5.18 1.58 1.88
N ALA A 191 5.84 0.51 2.32
CA ALA A 191 5.43 -0.89 2.17
C ALA A 191 6.06 -1.72 3.28
N SER A 192 5.52 -2.91 3.54
CA SER A 192 6.09 -3.85 4.51
C SER A 192 7.58 -4.07 4.22
N THR A 193 8.44 -3.63 5.15
CA THR A 193 9.89 -3.60 4.99
C THR A 193 10.55 -4.46 6.05
N THR A 194 11.29 -5.47 5.61
CA THR A 194 12.08 -6.34 6.49
C THR A 194 13.53 -5.86 6.52
N THR A 195 14.00 -5.46 7.70
CA THR A 195 15.40 -5.04 7.92
C THR A 195 16.18 -6.16 8.60
N THR A 196 17.30 -6.53 8.00
CA THR A 196 18.20 -7.58 8.52
C THR A 196 19.45 -6.93 9.12
N PHE A 197 19.84 -7.41 10.29
CA PHE A 197 21.04 -6.96 11.03
C PHE A 197 21.65 -8.13 11.79
N SER A 198 22.91 -7.99 12.20
CA SER A 198 23.61 -9.00 13.01
C SER A 198 24.08 -8.39 14.32
N ILE A 199 23.98 -9.18 15.39
CA ILE A 199 24.38 -8.81 16.76
C ILE A 199 25.42 -9.80 17.26
N THR A 200 26.41 -9.31 18.00
CA THR A 200 27.31 -10.10 18.85
C THR A 200 26.94 -9.91 20.31
N ALA A 201 27.21 -10.95 21.11
CA ALA A 201 27.10 -10.91 22.56
C ALA A 201 28.49 -11.07 23.14
N THR A 202 28.90 -10.18 24.04
CA THR A 202 30.21 -10.19 24.69
C THR A 202 30.01 -10.24 26.20
N ASP A 203 30.72 -11.13 26.88
CA ASP A 203 30.72 -11.24 28.34
C ASP A 203 31.65 -10.22 28.99
N ASP A 204 31.71 -10.19 30.32
CA ASP A 204 32.55 -9.29 31.09
C ASP A 204 34.02 -9.70 31.07
N GLU A 205 34.34 -10.92 30.62
CA GLU A 205 35.69 -11.38 30.28
C GLU A 205 36.13 -11.03 28.84
N ASN A 206 35.30 -10.27 28.09
CA ASN A 206 35.51 -9.85 26.71
C ASN A 206 35.53 -11.00 25.70
N GLN A 207 34.95 -12.15 26.02
CA GLN A 207 34.73 -13.19 25.03
C GLN A 207 33.47 -12.90 24.22
N THR A 208 33.57 -12.95 22.90
CA THR A 208 32.49 -12.53 22.00
C THR A 208 31.94 -13.71 21.20
N SER A 209 30.62 -13.87 21.19
CA SER A 209 29.93 -14.86 20.39
C SER A 209 30.11 -14.63 18.88
N SER A 210 29.93 -15.64 18.08
CA SER A 210 29.73 -15.44 16.64
C SER A 210 28.55 -14.55 16.38
N ALA A 211 28.67 -13.64 15.42
CA ALA A 211 27.56 -12.74 15.02
C ALA A 211 26.37 -13.56 14.58
N ARG A 212 25.19 -13.25 15.16
CA ARG A 212 23.91 -13.87 14.79
C ARG A 212 23.04 -12.91 14.04
N SER A 213 22.48 -13.37 12.91
CA SER A 213 21.61 -12.55 12.07
C SER A 213 20.16 -12.63 12.55
N PHE A 214 19.53 -11.46 12.66
CA PHE A 214 18.13 -11.24 13.01
C PHE A 214 17.47 -10.34 11.98
N ASN A 215 16.15 -10.37 11.93
CA ASN A 215 15.38 -9.39 11.18
C ASN A 215 14.12 -8.97 11.92
N ILE A 216 13.68 -7.74 11.64
CA ILE A 216 12.43 -7.16 12.10
C ILE A 216 11.67 -6.65 10.87
N THR A 217 10.37 -6.90 10.81
CA THR A 217 9.51 -6.38 9.77
C THR A 217 8.71 -5.18 10.29
N VAL A 218 8.86 -4.02 9.65
CA VAL A 218 8.00 -2.86 9.87
C VAL A 218 6.90 -2.87 8.82
N THR A 219 5.64 -2.82 9.25
CA THR A 219 4.48 -2.74 8.37
C THR A 219 3.94 -1.31 8.33
N PRO A 220 3.45 -0.82 7.18
CA PRO A 220 2.85 0.51 7.11
C PRO A 220 1.56 0.57 7.94
N ASP A 221 1.24 1.75 8.43
CA ASP A 221 -0.06 2.03 9.00
C ASP A 221 -1.05 2.32 7.88
N ILE A 222 -1.98 1.41 7.67
CA ILE A 222 -2.94 1.45 6.56
C ILE A 222 -4.37 1.69 7.08
N PRO A 223 -5.24 2.31 6.28
CA PRO A 223 -6.61 2.64 6.69
C PRO A 223 -7.40 1.48 7.29
N SER A 224 -7.25 0.25 6.78
CA SER A 224 -7.96 -0.92 7.30
C SER A 224 -7.54 -1.34 8.72
N ASN A 225 -6.46 -0.79 9.27
CA ASN A 225 -6.10 -0.96 10.68
C ASN A 225 -6.96 -0.10 11.63
N HIS A 226 -7.70 0.88 11.08
CA HIS A 226 -8.46 1.86 11.85
C HIS A 226 -9.93 1.90 11.50
N PHE A 227 -10.28 1.60 10.24
CA PHE A 227 -11.65 1.59 9.73
C PHE A 227 -11.86 0.46 8.72
N THR A 228 -12.94 -0.31 8.88
CA THR A 228 -13.30 -1.34 7.89
C THR A 228 -14.81 -1.54 7.78
N PRO A 229 -15.37 -1.56 6.56
CA PRO A 229 -16.68 -2.14 6.33
C PRO A 229 -16.57 -3.67 6.29
N VAL A 230 -17.48 -4.38 6.94
CA VAL A 230 -17.58 -5.85 6.91
C VAL A 230 -19.00 -6.28 6.57
N ILE A 231 -19.12 -7.35 5.79
CA ILE A 231 -20.42 -7.93 5.42
C ILE A 231 -20.46 -9.40 5.79
N TRP A 232 -21.64 -9.88 6.17
CA TRP A 232 -21.89 -11.30 6.41
C TRP A 232 -23.35 -11.67 6.15
N SER A 233 -23.59 -12.92 5.81
CA SER A 233 -24.94 -13.50 5.71
C SER A 233 -25.20 -14.38 6.93
N GLY A 234 -26.42 -14.40 7.42
CA GLY A 234 -26.85 -15.31 8.49
C GLY A 234 -26.61 -16.78 8.08
N ASN A 235 -26.20 -17.59 9.04
CA ASN A 235 -25.88 -19.01 8.84
C ASN A 235 -26.69 -19.94 9.74
N GLY A 236 -27.78 -19.43 10.32
CA GLY A 236 -28.63 -20.16 11.27
C GLY A 236 -28.18 -20.07 12.74
N SER A 237 -26.97 -19.56 13.01
CA SER A 237 -26.48 -19.35 14.38
C SER A 237 -26.65 -17.90 14.82
N SER A 238 -27.15 -17.70 16.03
CA SER A 238 -27.21 -16.37 16.67
C SER A 238 -25.84 -15.90 17.15
N THR A 239 -24.94 -16.83 17.46
CA THR A 239 -23.59 -16.52 17.95
C THR A 239 -22.57 -16.73 16.85
N ARG A 240 -21.87 -15.67 16.49
CA ARG A 240 -20.85 -15.66 15.45
C ARG A 240 -19.80 -14.59 15.69
N SER A 241 -18.53 -14.93 15.50
CA SER A 241 -17.45 -13.96 15.46
C SER A 241 -17.34 -13.34 14.06
N ILE A 242 -17.33 -12.00 13.99
CA ILE A 242 -17.21 -11.21 12.77
C ILE A 242 -15.87 -10.48 12.84
N SER A 243 -14.95 -10.81 11.94
CA SER A 243 -13.61 -10.25 11.92
C SER A 243 -13.63 -8.80 11.39
N THR A 244 -12.94 -7.92 12.11
CA THR A 244 -12.70 -6.52 11.76
C THR A 244 -11.23 -6.22 11.52
N GLY A 245 -10.32 -7.12 11.93
CA GLY A 245 -8.88 -6.96 11.85
C GLY A 245 -8.26 -6.20 13.02
N PHE A 246 -9.05 -5.46 13.78
CA PHE A 246 -8.66 -4.66 14.95
C PHE A 246 -9.76 -4.68 16.02
N GLU A 247 -9.43 -4.27 17.25
CA GLU A 247 -10.41 -4.02 18.29
C GLU A 247 -11.23 -2.79 17.95
N SER A 248 -12.55 -2.98 17.80
CA SER A 248 -13.46 -1.94 17.33
C SER A 248 -14.04 -1.15 18.49
N ASP A 249 -13.79 0.17 18.49
CA ASP A 249 -14.34 1.08 19.50
C ASP A 249 -15.71 1.63 19.12
N MET A 250 -16.05 1.66 17.84
CA MET A 250 -17.40 1.96 17.36
C MET A 250 -17.80 0.96 16.27
N ILE A 251 -19.01 0.43 16.38
CA ILE A 251 -19.57 -0.51 15.41
C ILE A 251 -20.97 -0.02 15.03
N TRP A 252 -21.16 0.31 13.74
CA TRP A 252 -22.45 0.70 13.20
C TRP A 252 -22.98 -0.39 12.29
N ILE A 253 -24.12 -1.03 12.68
CA ILE A 253 -24.65 -2.24 12.04
C ILE A 253 -25.99 -1.95 11.36
N LYS A 254 -26.20 -2.55 10.18
CA LYS A 254 -27.48 -2.49 9.45
C LYS A 254 -27.75 -3.79 8.68
N SER A 255 -29.02 -4.24 8.71
CA SER A 255 -29.48 -5.30 7.79
C SER A 255 -29.58 -4.75 6.37
N ARG A 256 -29.06 -5.51 5.38
CA ARG A 256 -29.07 -5.17 3.97
C ARG A 256 -30.39 -5.49 3.28
N ASN A 257 -30.92 -6.69 3.52
CA ASN A 257 -32.05 -7.25 2.79
C ASN A 257 -33.37 -7.23 3.58
N TYR A 258 -33.39 -6.63 4.79
CA TYR A 258 -34.57 -6.58 5.64
C TYR A 258 -34.71 -5.21 6.30
N THR A 259 -35.96 -4.73 6.42
CA THR A 259 -36.30 -3.49 7.13
C THR A 259 -36.00 -3.66 8.62
N ASN A 260 -34.98 -2.97 9.12
CA ASN A 260 -34.56 -3.01 10.53
C ASN A 260 -33.88 -1.69 10.90
N ASN A 261 -33.93 -1.33 12.17
CA ASN A 261 -33.20 -0.15 12.65
C ASN A 261 -31.69 -0.35 12.53
N HIS A 262 -30.99 0.76 12.50
CA HIS A 262 -29.54 0.77 12.68
C HIS A 262 -29.20 0.54 14.15
N PHE A 263 -28.09 -0.14 14.42
CA PHE A 263 -27.50 -0.29 15.76
C PHE A 263 -26.12 0.38 15.75
N LEU A 264 -25.89 1.29 16.69
CA LEU A 264 -24.59 1.91 16.89
C LEU A 264 -24.12 1.63 18.32
N ILE A 265 -23.02 0.92 18.44
CA ILE A 265 -22.39 0.45 19.67
C ILE A 265 -21.03 1.13 19.79
N ASP A 266 -20.57 1.42 20.99
CA ASP A 266 -19.22 1.91 21.25
C ASP A 266 -18.60 1.36 22.52
N SER A 267 -17.26 1.49 22.64
CA SER A 267 -16.47 0.96 23.77
C SER A 267 -16.63 1.76 25.06
N ILE A 268 -17.16 3.02 25.02
CA ILE A 268 -17.35 3.88 26.19
C ILE A 268 -18.65 3.55 26.94
N ARG A 269 -19.67 3.07 26.21
CA ARG A 269 -20.92 2.59 26.76
C ARG A 269 -20.86 1.08 26.86
N ASP A 270 -20.45 0.55 27.98
CA ASP A 270 -20.33 -0.88 28.26
C ASP A 270 -21.70 -1.57 28.34
N LYS A 271 -21.73 -2.79 28.80
CA LYS A 271 -22.92 -3.65 28.91
C LYS A 271 -23.86 -3.26 30.06
N ASP A 272 -23.48 -2.32 30.90
CA ASP A 272 -24.24 -1.81 32.08
C ASP A 272 -25.00 -2.90 32.86
N GLY A 273 -24.27 -4.00 33.17
CA GLY A 273 -24.83 -5.16 33.84
C GLY A 273 -25.65 -6.13 33.00
N GLY A 274 -25.78 -5.86 31.69
CA GLY A 274 -26.41 -6.73 30.70
C GLY A 274 -25.47 -7.78 30.10
N THR A 275 -26.01 -8.58 29.19
CA THR A 275 -25.26 -9.60 28.44
C THR A 275 -24.76 -9.06 27.07
N THR A 276 -25.28 -7.94 26.63
CA THR A 276 -24.97 -7.29 25.35
C THR A 276 -24.56 -5.83 25.57
N TYR A 277 -23.75 -5.29 24.65
CA TYR A 277 -23.35 -3.88 24.67
C TYR A 277 -24.55 -2.94 24.47
N GLU A 278 -24.52 -1.79 25.14
CA GLU A 278 -25.48 -0.71 24.94
C GLU A 278 -25.42 -0.18 23.50
N ASN A 279 -26.59 0.14 22.94
CA ASN A 279 -26.68 0.75 21.60
C ASN A 279 -27.56 1.99 21.59
N VAL A 280 -27.34 2.81 20.59
CA VAL A 280 -28.26 3.88 20.15
C VAL A 280 -28.64 3.64 18.69
N TYR A 281 -29.79 4.19 18.30
CA TYR A 281 -30.34 4.00 16.96
C TYR A 281 -30.15 5.28 16.12
N PRO A 282 -29.25 5.30 15.14
CA PRO A 282 -29.04 6.45 14.26
C PRO A 282 -30.30 6.99 13.58
N ASN A 283 -31.23 6.11 13.25
CA ASN A 283 -32.48 6.45 12.57
C ASN A 283 -33.67 6.79 13.48
N LEU A 284 -33.46 6.77 14.81
CA LEU A 284 -34.54 7.02 15.78
C LEU A 284 -34.19 8.11 16.78
N THR A 285 -35.23 8.63 17.44
CA THR A 285 -35.08 9.54 18.60
C THR A 285 -34.87 8.81 19.91
N SER A 286 -35.04 7.48 19.97
CA SER A 286 -35.03 6.67 21.17
C SER A 286 -33.79 6.89 22.03
N ALA A 287 -33.91 6.77 23.34
CA ALA A 287 -32.83 6.65 24.30
C ALA A 287 -31.96 5.43 23.98
N GLN A 288 -30.83 5.30 24.68
CA GLN A 288 -30.02 4.07 24.57
C GLN A 288 -30.81 2.84 25.01
N ALA A 289 -30.44 1.69 24.48
CA ALA A 289 -31.07 0.42 24.80
C ALA A 289 -30.01 -0.69 24.89
N ASN A 290 -30.32 -1.73 25.66
CA ASN A 290 -29.45 -2.91 25.76
C ASN A 290 -30.01 -4.07 24.92
N ASP A 291 -30.10 -3.83 23.60
CA ASP A 291 -30.62 -4.82 22.64
C ASP A 291 -29.77 -4.94 21.38
N SER A 292 -28.51 -4.48 21.41
CA SER A 292 -27.60 -4.54 20.26
C SER A 292 -27.42 -5.96 19.73
N GLY A 293 -27.43 -6.94 20.63
CA GLY A 293 -27.12 -8.32 20.34
C GLY A 293 -25.62 -8.58 20.13
N ILE A 294 -24.75 -7.63 20.49
CA ILE A 294 -23.29 -7.80 20.47
C ILE A 294 -22.85 -8.20 21.88
N THR A 295 -22.24 -9.38 22.02
CA THR A 295 -21.90 -10.00 23.31
C THR A 295 -20.44 -9.83 23.70
N ALA A 296 -19.55 -9.65 22.72
CA ALA A 296 -18.13 -9.40 22.96
C ALA A 296 -17.53 -8.54 21.84
N ILE A 297 -16.55 -7.71 22.20
CA ILE A 297 -15.60 -7.05 21.32
C ILE A 297 -14.23 -7.58 21.72
N GLY A 298 -13.51 -8.18 20.78
CA GLY A 298 -12.17 -8.72 20.95
C GLY A 298 -11.16 -7.95 20.13
N SER A 299 -9.88 -8.33 20.22
CA SER A 299 -8.76 -7.61 19.60
C SER A 299 -8.84 -7.51 18.06
N THR A 300 -9.57 -8.41 17.38
CA THR A 300 -9.68 -8.45 15.92
C THR A 300 -11.09 -8.75 15.42
N SER A 301 -12.09 -8.80 16.30
CA SER A 301 -13.45 -9.19 15.92
C SER A 301 -14.46 -8.76 16.97
N PHE A 302 -15.75 -8.74 16.58
CA PHE A 302 -16.86 -8.69 17.53
C PHE A 302 -17.72 -9.95 17.42
N THR A 303 -18.44 -10.28 18.48
CA THR A 303 -19.29 -11.48 18.56
C THR A 303 -20.76 -11.09 18.64
N THR A 304 -21.58 -11.65 17.74
CA THR A 304 -23.04 -11.55 17.80
C THR A 304 -23.59 -12.56 18.80
N GLY A 305 -24.77 -12.30 19.36
CA GLY A 305 -25.44 -13.20 20.32
C GLY A 305 -26.98 -13.14 20.28
N ASN A 306 -27.55 -12.58 19.19
CA ASN A 306 -28.98 -12.43 19.04
C ASN A 306 -29.50 -13.13 17.79
N ALA A 307 -30.69 -13.77 17.90
CA ALA A 307 -31.33 -14.54 16.82
C ALA A 307 -31.54 -13.72 15.52
N ARG A 308 -31.61 -12.38 15.60
CA ARG A 308 -31.70 -11.51 14.40
C ARG A 308 -30.52 -11.69 13.43
N PHE A 309 -29.32 -12.04 13.94
CA PHE A 309 -28.13 -12.26 13.15
C PHE A 309 -28.02 -13.66 12.55
N ALA A 310 -28.90 -14.58 12.97
CA ALA A 310 -28.94 -15.94 12.41
C ALA A 310 -29.44 -15.97 10.95
N SER A 311 -30.19 -14.95 10.55
CA SER A 311 -30.73 -14.80 9.20
C SER A 311 -30.42 -13.41 8.65
N ASN A 312 -30.75 -13.17 7.38
CA ASN A 312 -30.54 -11.95 6.64
C ASN A 312 -29.05 -11.65 6.33
N ASP A 313 -28.88 -10.67 5.48
CA ASP A 313 -27.56 -10.13 5.13
C ASP A 313 -27.32 -8.84 5.91
N TRP A 314 -26.10 -8.70 6.38
CA TRP A 314 -25.69 -7.61 7.27
C TRP A 314 -24.47 -6.88 6.74
N VAL A 315 -24.37 -5.62 7.10
CA VAL A 315 -23.16 -4.81 7.00
C VAL A 315 -22.88 -4.18 8.35
N ALA A 316 -21.60 -4.13 8.73
CA ALA A 316 -21.12 -3.28 9.81
C ALA A 316 -19.99 -2.39 9.30
N TRP A 317 -19.96 -1.16 9.77
CA TRP A 317 -18.84 -0.25 9.64
C TRP A 317 -18.22 -0.17 11.03
N ALA A 318 -16.92 -0.49 11.11
CA ALA A 318 -16.17 -0.58 12.35
C ALA A 318 -15.05 0.47 12.37
N TRP A 319 -14.92 1.17 13.49
CA TRP A 319 -13.88 2.19 13.73
C TRP A 319 -13.06 1.82 14.96
N LYS A 320 -11.75 2.03 14.87
CA LYS A 320 -10.82 2.00 16.00
C LYS A 320 -10.64 3.42 16.53
N ALA A 321 -10.87 3.60 17.83
CA ALA A 321 -10.49 4.80 18.57
C ALA A 321 -9.26 4.49 19.44
N GLY A 322 -9.22 4.94 20.67
CA GLY A 322 -8.08 4.76 21.60
C GLY A 322 -8.20 3.59 22.57
N GLY A 323 -9.19 2.71 22.37
CA GLY A 323 -9.50 1.64 23.33
C GLY A 323 -10.23 2.16 24.57
N ALA A 324 -9.83 1.70 25.75
CA ALA A 324 -10.47 2.07 27.01
C ALA A 324 -10.50 3.60 27.20
N ALA A 325 -11.70 4.12 27.56
CA ALA A 325 -11.87 5.56 27.76
C ALA A 325 -11.02 6.11 28.90
N VAL A 326 -10.44 7.28 28.67
CA VAL A 326 -9.67 8.03 29.66
C VAL A 326 -10.39 9.31 30.05
N SER A 327 -10.19 9.78 31.29
CA SER A 327 -10.75 11.03 31.77
C SER A 327 -10.06 12.21 31.09
N ASN A 328 -10.86 13.11 30.48
CA ASN A 328 -10.39 14.36 29.89
C ASN A 328 -10.97 15.53 30.69
N THR A 329 -10.09 16.41 31.20
CA THR A 329 -10.41 17.55 32.03
C THR A 329 -10.12 18.90 31.37
N ASP A 330 -9.90 18.91 30.06
CA ASP A 330 -9.61 20.16 29.31
C ASP A 330 -10.79 21.14 29.37
N GLY A 331 -12.02 20.63 29.39
CA GLY A 331 -13.24 21.42 29.45
C GLY A 331 -13.74 21.70 30.88
N THR A 332 -14.77 22.54 30.99
CA THR A 332 -15.48 22.79 32.25
C THR A 332 -16.32 21.58 32.70
N ILE A 333 -16.62 20.67 31.78
CA ILE A 333 -17.24 19.37 32.05
C ILE A 333 -16.18 18.30 31.77
N THR A 334 -15.90 17.47 32.76
CA THR A 334 -15.05 16.30 32.56
C THR A 334 -15.75 15.31 31.59
N SER A 335 -15.06 14.88 30.56
CA SER A 335 -15.52 13.85 29.63
C SER A 335 -14.70 12.57 29.77
N GLN A 336 -15.27 11.46 29.33
CA GLN A 336 -14.57 10.18 29.11
C GLN A 336 -14.33 10.03 27.62
N VAL A 337 -13.07 9.89 27.20
CA VAL A 337 -12.67 9.95 25.77
C VAL A 337 -11.91 8.72 25.35
N SER A 338 -12.24 8.19 24.17
CA SER A 338 -11.42 7.26 23.42
C SER A 338 -11.07 7.91 22.07
N VAL A 339 -9.77 8.04 21.73
CA VAL A 339 -9.33 8.87 20.59
C VAL A 339 -8.29 8.19 19.73
N ASN A 340 -8.46 8.33 18.40
CA ASN A 340 -7.51 7.94 17.38
C ASN A 340 -7.18 9.16 16.49
N ASN A 341 -6.05 9.80 16.79
CA ASN A 341 -5.61 10.97 16.05
C ASN A 341 -5.08 10.64 14.64
N THR A 342 -4.65 9.41 14.37
CA THR A 342 -4.28 8.95 13.03
C THR A 342 -5.50 8.93 12.11
N LEU A 343 -6.62 8.36 12.58
CA LEU A 343 -7.88 8.33 11.82
C LEU A 343 -8.63 9.68 11.83
N GLY A 344 -8.36 10.53 12.83
CA GLY A 344 -9.15 11.76 13.07
C GLY A 344 -10.53 11.47 13.65
N PHE A 345 -10.62 10.50 14.56
CA PHE A 345 -11.87 10.03 15.15
C PHE A 345 -11.76 9.95 16.69
N SER A 346 -12.78 10.44 17.39
CA SER A 346 -12.92 10.21 18.81
C SER A 346 -14.37 9.99 19.25
N ILE A 347 -14.51 9.26 20.34
CA ILE A 347 -15.76 9.07 21.06
C ILE A 347 -15.63 9.81 22.39
N ALA A 348 -16.61 10.65 22.75
CA ALA A 348 -16.60 11.31 24.04
C ALA A 348 -17.96 11.18 24.72
N LYS A 349 -17.95 10.84 26.02
CA LYS A 349 -19.14 10.77 26.89
C LYS A 349 -19.02 11.85 27.97
N TYR A 350 -20.06 12.64 28.16
CA TYR A 350 -20.11 13.67 29.21
C TYR A 350 -21.49 13.74 29.86
N ALA A 351 -21.52 14.27 31.09
CA ALA A 351 -22.78 14.60 31.80
C ALA A 351 -23.00 16.11 31.70
N GLY A 352 -24.16 16.53 31.16
CA GLY A 352 -24.53 17.94 31.09
C GLY A 352 -24.63 18.60 32.46
N ASN A 353 -24.27 19.88 32.53
CA ASN A 353 -24.34 20.68 33.76
C ASN A 353 -25.35 21.83 33.73
N GLY A 354 -26.01 22.04 32.58
CA GLY A 354 -27.00 23.11 32.41
C GLY A 354 -26.46 24.52 32.33
N ILE A 355 -25.13 24.70 32.28
CA ILE A 355 -24.48 26.02 32.24
C ILE A 355 -24.19 26.44 30.82
N SER A 356 -24.62 27.66 30.46
CA SER A 356 -24.31 28.21 29.11
C SER A 356 -22.81 28.45 28.93
N GLY A 357 -22.28 28.07 27.76
CA GLY A 357 -20.86 28.19 27.46
C GLY A 357 -19.98 27.13 28.14
N ALA A 358 -20.58 26.13 28.77
CA ALA A 358 -19.82 24.96 29.27
C ALA A 358 -19.11 24.24 28.11
N THR A 359 -17.95 23.68 28.42
CA THR A 359 -17.12 22.98 27.41
C THR A 359 -16.80 21.57 27.85
N TYR A 360 -16.64 20.66 26.88
CA TYR A 360 -16.04 19.36 27.14
C TYR A 360 -14.85 19.11 26.20
N GLY A 361 -13.87 18.34 26.66
CA GLY A 361 -12.76 17.90 25.84
C GLY A 361 -13.17 16.73 24.93
N HIS A 362 -12.89 16.84 23.62
CA HIS A 362 -13.19 15.78 22.64
C HIS A 362 -11.99 14.86 22.34
N GLY A 363 -10.80 15.21 22.83
CA GLY A 363 -9.57 14.42 22.74
C GLY A 363 -8.83 14.46 21.39
N LEU A 364 -9.43 14.99 20.31
CA LEU A 364 -8.72 15.14 19.03
C LEU A 364 -7.65 16.23 19.13
N ASP A 365 -6.63 16.12 18.27
CA ASP A 365 -5.53 17.08 18.10
C ASP A 365 -5.89 18.27 17.18
N ALA A 366 -7.06 18.23 16.56
CA ALA A 366 -7.61 19.27 15.68
C ALA A 366 -9.10 19.48 15.91
N ALA A 367 -9.61 20.64 15.52
CA ALA A 367 -11.05 20.94 15.63
C ALA A 367 -11.89 19.94 14.83
N PRO A 368 -12.94 19.34 15.43
CA PRO A 368 -13.85 18.49 14.69
C PRO A 368 -14.55 19.23 13.56
N GLU A 369 -14.65 18.60 12.39
CA GLU A 369 -15.35 19.11 11.22
C GLU A 369 -16.78 18.56 11.12
N LEU A 370 -17.05 17.44 11.80
CA LEU A 370 -18.38 16.86 12.00
C LEU A 370 -18.48 16.29 13.41
N VAL A 371 -19.54 16.61 14.14
CA VAL A 371 -19.84 16.05 15.47
C VAL A 371 -21.27 15.48 15.46
N LEU A 372 -21.40 14.19 15.71
CA LEU A 372 -22.68 13.52 15.91
C LEU A 372 -22.92 13.43 17.43
N ASN A 373 -23.94 14.10 17.93
CA ASN A 373 -24.27 14.16 19.36
C ASN A 373 -25.61 13.52 19.64
N LYS A 374 -25.69 12.73 20.70
CA LYS A 374 -26.92 12.07 21.17
C LYS A 374 -27.03 12.13 22.69
N VAL A 375 -28.15 12.62 23.20
CA VAL A 375 -28.52 12.36 24.60
C VAL A 375 -28.97 10.90 24.72
N ILE A 376 -28.43 10.19 25.70
CA ILE A 376 -28.66 8.73 25.83
C ILE A 376 -29.71 8.36 26.89
N ASP A 377 -30.09 9.30 27.74
CA ASP A 377 -31.02 9.05 28.87
C ASP A 377 -32.50 9.15 28.52
N TYR A 378 -32.86 9.83 27.42
CA TYR A 378 -34.24 10.03 26.99
C TYR A 378 -34.36 10.21 25.46
N ASN A 379 -35.59 10.15 24.98
CA ASN A 379 -35.91 10.24 23.55
C ASN A 379 -35.69 11.67 23.04
N GLN A 380 -34.71 11.84 22.14
CA GLN A 380 -34.38 13.10 21.50
C GLN A 380 -33.71 12.85 20.14
N SER A 381 -33.82 13.80 19.23
CA SER A 381 -33.12 13.70 17.93
C SER A 381 -31.61 13.65 18.08
N TRP A 382 -30.95 13.10 17.07
CA TRP A 382 -29.52 13.22 16.89
C TRP A 382 -29.16 14.58 16.33
N TRP A 383 -28.13 15.18 16.84
CA TRP A 383 -27.60 16.45 16.36
C TRP A 383 -26.30 16.23 15.62
N ALA A 384 -26.22 16.68 14.36
CA ALA A 384 -25.04 16.67 13.53
C ALA A 384 -24.56 18.11 13.35
N PHE A 385 -23.48 18.49 14.07
CA PHE A 385 -22.86 19.80 13.98
C PHE A 385 -21.77 19.77 12.94
N THR A 386 -21.75 20.75 12.04
CA THR A 386 -20.79 20.81 10.96
C THR A 386 -20.31 22.25 10.74
N PRO A 387 -19.18 22.62 11.33
CA PRO A 387 -18.54 23.93 11.10
C PRO A 387 -18.25 24.20 9.62
N THR A 388 -18.04 23.16 8.84
CA THR A 388 -17.77 23.22 7.38
C THR A 388 -18.89 23.90 6.60
N LEU A 389 -20.14 23.84 7.07
CA LEU A 389 -21.28 24.52 6.46
C LEU A 389 -21.48 25.96 6.97
N GLY A 390 -20.69 26.39 7.95
CA GLY A 390 -20.78 27.71 8.57
C GLY A 390 -21.16 27.66 10.05
N ALA A 391 -21.03 28.80 10.72
CA ALA A 391 -21.30 28.92 12.16
C ALA A 391 -22.76 28.60 12.49
N ASN A 392 -22.99 27.93 13.61
CA ASN A 392 -24.32 27.58 14.14
C ASN A 392 -25.20 26.74 13.20
N LYS A 393 -24.59 26.10 12.20
CA LYS A 393 -25.31 25.17 11.33
C LYS A 393 -25.29 23.76 11.88
N PHE A 394 -26.47 23.14 11.85
CA PHE A 394 -26.63 21.75 12.25
C PHE A 394 -27.66 21.04 11.35
N MET A 395 -27.62 19.74 11.39
CA MET A 395 -28.59 18.83 10.80
C MET A 395 -29.02 17.79 11.84
N GLN A 396 -30.05 17.03 11.54
CA GLN A 396 -30.46 15.88 12.37
C GLN A 396 -30.14 14.58 11.61
N LEU A 397 -29.33 13.71 12.23
CA LEU A 397 -28.94 12.44 11.58
C LEU A 397 -30.14 11.52 11.33
N ASN A 398 -31.12 11.55 12.22
CA ASN A 398 -32.33 10.72 12.16
C ASN A 398 -33.45 11.29 11.26
N THR A 399 -33.18 12.37 10.50
CA THR A 399 -34.15 13.00 9.60
C THR A 399 -33.56 13.33 8.24
N ALA A 400 -34.45 13.58 7.27
CA ALA A 400 -34.05 14.05 5.94
C ALA A 400 -33.90 15.58 5.83
N ALA A 401 -34.16 16.34 6.90
CA ALA A 401 -34.19 17.80 6.88
C ALA A 401 -32.87 18.41 6.39
N ALA A 402 -32.94 19.53 5.68
CA ALA A 402 -31.79 20.33 5.29
C ALA A 402 -31.10 20.95 6.52
N ALA A 403 -29.89 21.49 6.32
CA ALA A 403 -29.21 22.21 7.38
C ALA A 403 -29.98 23.45 7.78
N THR A 404 -30.11 23.64 9.10
CA THR A 404 -30.74 24.83 9.71
C THR A 404 -29.68 25.65 10.45
N THR A 405 -30.01 26.94 10.65
CA THR A 405 -29.25 27.82 11.52
C THR A 405 -30.21 28.26 12.61
N ASP A 406 -29.78 28.13 13.87
CA ASP A 406 -30.55 28.55 15.02
C ASP A 406 -29.62 29.25 16.00
N SER A 407 -29.97 30.46 16.42
CA SER A 407 -29.19 31.24 17.38
C SER A 407 -29.21 30.64 18.78
N ASP A 408 -30.22 29.83 19.07
CA ASP A 408 -30.36 29.16 20.37
C ASP A 408 -29.52 27.89 20.47
N TYR A 409 -28.98 27.37 19.34
CA TYR A 409 -28.06 26.25 19.26
C TYR A 409 -26.65 26.73 18.90
N TYR A 410 -26.13 27.63 19.74
CA TYR A 410 -24.76 28.08 19.56
C TYR A 410 -23.77 26.99 20.00
N TYR A 411 -22.86 26.64 19.14
CA TYR A 411 -21.69 25.80 19.45
C TYR A 411 -20.45 26.44 18.86
N SER A 412 -19.32 26.17 19.48
CA SER A 412 -18.02 26.40 18.84
C SER A 412 -17.10 25.22 19.10
N VAL A 413 -16.17 25.00 18.18
CA VAL A 413 -15.17 23.95 18.27
C VAL A 413 -13.79 24.57 18.21
N SER A 414 -12.86 24.04 19.00
CA SER A 414 -11.43 24.34 18.94
C SER A 414 -10.66 23.05 18.72
N SER A 415 -9.34 23.10 18.76
CA SER A 415 -8.50 21.90 18.64
C SER A 415 -8.67 20.90 19.81
N SER A 416 -9.22 21.33 20.94
CA SER A 416 -9.37 20.48 22.13
C SER A 416 -10.78 20.47 22.71
N LEU A 417 -11.61 21.51 22.45
CA LEU A 417 -12.86 21.73 23.13
C LEU A 417 -14.06 21.86 22.18
N PHE A 418 -15.19 21.30 22.61
CA PHE A 418 -16.51 21.60 22.10
C PHE A 418 -17.25 22.46 23.14
N THR A 419 -17.76 23.64 22.71
CA THR A 419 -18.51 24.55 23.55
C THR A 419 -19.99 24.30 23.39
N LEU A 420 -20.69 24.17 24.51
CA LEU A 420 -22.14 23.93 24.57
C LEU A 420 -22.87 25.21 24.89
N ASN A 421 -23.86 25.57 24.10
CA ASN A 421 -24.70 26.71 24.45
C ASN A 421 -25.77 26.30 25.47
N GLY A 422 -26.02 27.19 26.41
CA GLY A 422 -26.83 26.94 27.57
C GLY A 422 -28.29 27.40 27.48
N PRO A 423 -28.94 27.73 28.58
CA PRO A 423 -30.28 27.38 28.99
C PRO A 423 -31.40 28.17 28.29
N GLY A 424 -31.32 28.37 27.01
CA GLY A 424 -32.47 28.66 26.15
C GLY A 424 -33.06 27.34 25.71
N ASN A 425 -34.32 27.22 25.61
CA ASN A 425 -34.96 26.02 25.07
C ASN A 425 -34.42 25.67 23.67
N PRO A 426 -33.71 24.50 23.47
CA PRO A 426 -33.95 23.24 24.11
C PRO A 426 -32.75 22.66 24.91
N PRO A 427 -33.05 21.77 25.85
CA PRO A 427 -32.05 21.07 26.66
C PRO A 427 -31.23 20.01 25.88
N ALA A 428 -31.08 20.18 24.55
CA ALA A 428 -30.63 19.10 23.69
C ALA A 428 -29.18 18.71 23.86
N LEU A 429 -28.30 19.61 24.32
CA LEU A 429 -26.85 19.38 24.36
C LEU A 429 -26.24 19.42 25.78
N ASN A 430 -26.89 20.07 26.74
CA ASN A 430 -26.29 20.31 28.05
C ASN A 430 -27.32 20.32 29.19
N GLN A 431 -28.35 19.50 29.15
CA GLN A 431 -29.30 19.38 30.29
C GLN A 431 -28.59 18.83 31.49
N SER A 432 -28.76 19.49 32.65
CA SER A 432 -28.15 19.10 33.93
C SER A 432 -28.43 17.62 34.25
N SER A 433 -27.38 16.90 34.66
CA SER A 433 -27.42 15.50 35.03
C SER A 433 -27.91 14.51 33.96
N LYS A 434 -27.87 14.93 32.67
CA LYS A 434 -28.13 14.02 31.54
C LYS A 434 -26.83 13.62 30.87
N ASN A 435 -26.76 12.37 30.44
CA ASN A 435 -25.59 11.82 29.75
C ASN A 435 -25.71 11.97 28.24
N TYR A 436 -24.58 12.29 27.63
CA TYR A 436 -24.44 12.49 26.21
C TYR A 436 -23.30 11.64 25.66
N ILE A 437 -23.46 11.13 24.45
CA ILE A 437 -22.39 10.50 23.68
C ILE A 437 -22.16 11.31 22.40
N THR A 438 -20.89 11.53 22.05
CA THR A 438 -20.51 12.22 20.83
C THR A 438 -19.48 11.43 20.03
N TYR A 439 -19.63 11.46 18.72
CA TYR A 439 -18.67 10.91 17.75
C TYR A 439 -18.13 12.10 16.96
N ASN A 440 -16.84 12.36 17.11
CA ASN A 440 -16.18 13.55 16.59
C ASN A 440 -15.25 13.13 15.44
N PHE A 441 -15.34 13.84 14.30
CA PHE A 441 -14.56 13.54 13.12
C PHE A 441 -13.80 14.76 12.63
N THR A 442 -12.50 14.59 12.33
CA THR A 442 -11.65 15.58 11.66
C THR A 442 -10.93 14.92 10.50
N SER A 443 -10.57 15.70 9.47
CA SER A 443 -9.87 15.18 8.31
C SER A 443 -8.42 14.82 8.63
N LYS A 444 -7.99 13.65 8.16
CA LYS A 444 -6.59 13.19 8.23
C LYS A 444 -6.13 12.70 6.85
N PRO A 445 -5.03 13.25 6.31
CA PRO A 445 -4.52 12.85 5.01
C PRO A 445 -4.31 11.32 4.93
N GLY A 446 -4.84 10.70 3.87
CA GLY A 446 -4.74 9.26 3.65
C GLY A 446 -5.71 8.39 4.45
N PHE A 447 -6.42 8.91 5.45
CA PHE A 447 -7.29 8.14 6.34
C PHE A 447 -8.76 8.57 6.33
N SER A 448 -9.03 9.87 6.49
CA SER A 448 -10.40 10.39 6.59
C SER A 448 -10.56 11.77 5.98
N LYS A 449 -11.78 12.11 5.55
CA LYS A 449 -12.12 13.44 5.06
C LYS A 449 -13.57 13.81 5.35
N VAL A 450 -13.77 14.99 5.95
CA VAL A 450 -15.03 15.71 5.98
C VAL A 450 -14.94 16.88 5.00
N GLY A 451 -15.97 17.13 4.23
CA GLY A 451 -15.96 18.24 3.28
C GLY A 451 -17.31 18.47 2.62
N THR A 452 -17.32 19.38 1.66
CA THR A 452 -18.53 19.71 0.89
C THR A 452 -18.24 19.71 -0.60
N TYR A 453 -19.30 19.50 -1.40
CA TYR A 453 -19.27 19.73 -2.83
C TYR A 453 -20.62 20.32 -3.29
N THR A 454 -20.65 20.89 -4.48
CA THR A 454 -21.87 21.39 -5.11
C THR A 454 -22.31 20.42 -6.20
N GLY A 455 -23.59 20.02 -6.17
CA GLY A 455 -24.20 19.16 -7.18
C GLY A 455 -24.26 19.85 -8.54
N ASN A 456 -24.01 19.06 -9.59
CA ASN A 456 -24.08 19.49 -10.97
C ASN A 456 -24.46 18.31 -11.87
N THR A 457 -25.68 18.28 -12.36
CA THR A 457 -26.22 17.19 -13.19
C THR A 457 -25.67 17.17 -14.61
N THR A 458 -25.06 18.26 -15.07
CA THR A 458 -24.47 18.37 -16.41
C THR A 458 -22.99 17.96 -16.37
N ASN A 459 -22.24 18.52 -15.43
CA ASN A 459 -20.81 18.20 -15.20
C ASN A 459 -20.70 17.43 -13.90
N LEU A 460 -20.76 16.12 -13.98
CA LEU A 460 -20.76 15.22 -12.82
C LEU A 460 -19.58 15.53 -11.89
N PRO A 461 -19.83 15.95 -10.62
CA PRO A 461 -18.76 16.41 -9.74
C PRO A 461 -17.68 15.34 -9.48
N ILE A 462 -16.41 15.73 -9.60
CA ILE A 462 -15.26 14.98 -9.15
C ILE A 462 -14.73 15.64 -7.88
N VAL A 463 -14.69 14.91 -6.78
CA VAL A 463 -14.29 15.42 -5.46
C VAL A 463 -12.96 14.80 -5.07
N SER A 464 -11.91 15.61 -5.05
CA SER A 464 -10.58 15.19 -4.63
C SER A 464 -10.48 15.20 -3.11
N ILE A 465 -10.08 14.07 -2.51
CA ILE A 465 -9.91 13.90 -1.06
C ILE A 465 -8.55 13.31 -0.67
N GLY A 466 -7.72 12.92 -1.67
CA GLY A 466 -6.37 12.43 -1.46
C GLY A 466 -6.26 10.91 -1.26
N PHE A 467 -7.38 10.17 -1.26
CA PHE A 467 -7.41 8.71 -1.13
C PHE A 467 -8.64 8.10 -1.83
N GLU A 468 -8.61 6.80 -2.12
CA GLU A 468 -9.80 6.05 -2.55
C GLU A 468 -10.67 5.74 -1.33
N PRO A 469 -11.99 6.05 -1.36
CA PRO A 469 -12.86 5.74 -0.23
C PRO A 469 -13.08 4.23 -0.07
N ALA A 470 -13.12 3.75 1.19
CA ALA A 470 -13.76 2.49 1.58
C ALA A 470 -15.24 2.71 1.91
N PHE A 471 -15.57 3.89 2.45
CA PHE A 471 -16.89 4.30 2.88
C PHE A 471 -17.13 5.77 2.56
N LEU A 472 -18.36 6.08 2.18
CA LEU A 472 -18.80 7.44 1.92
C LEU A 472 -20.23 7.64 2.44
N MET A 473 -20.40 8.64 3.29
CA MET A 473 -21.70 9.14 3.71
C MET A 473 -21.90 10.54 3.14
N ILE A 474 -23.04 10.78 2.48
CA ILE A 474 -23.39 12.07 1.84
C ILE A 474 -24.71 12.58 2.39
N LYS A 475 -24.81 13.89 2.64
CA LYS A 475 -26.04 14.56 3.06
C LYS A 475 -26.23 15.86 2.29
N ALA A 476 -27.36 15.98 1.63
CA ALA A 476 -27.79 17.27 1.08
C ALA A 476 -27.96 18.29 2.22
N ALA A 477 -27.24 19.39 2.16
CA ALA A 477 -27.26 20.43 3.19
C ALA A 477 -28.25 21.53 2.90
N THR A 478 -28.52 21.83 1.63
CA THR A 478 -29.40 22.93 1.21
C THR A 478 -30.79 22.51 0.76
N ILE A 479 -31.01 21.21 0.60
CA ILE A 479 -32.30 20.62 0.26
C ILE A 479 -32.63 19.46 1.19
N THR A 480 -33.93 19.11 1.28
CA THR A 480 -34.40 17.96 2.07
C THR A 480 -34.09 16.66 1.33
N ASP A 481 -33.21 15.82 1.88
CA ASP A 481 -32.96 14.46 1.39
C ASP A 481 -32.33 13.60 2.50
N SER A 482 -32.31 12.27 2.30
CA SER A 482 -31.76 11.31 3.28
C SER A 482 -30.24 11.34 3.37
N TRP A 483 -29.68 10.78 4.45
CA TRP A 483 -28.27 10.53 4.65
C TRP A 483 -27.84 9.27 3.87
N PHE A 484 -27.30 9.48 2.69
CA PHE A 484 -26.89 8.44 1.75
C PHE A 484 -25.58 7.78 2.20
N MET A 485 -25.52 6.43 2.17
CA MET A 485 -24.34 5.65 2.60
C MET A 485 -24.01 4.56 1.60
N VAL A 486 -22.76 4.52 1.13
CA VAL A 486 -22.19 3.49 0.25
C VAL A 486 -20.81 3.07 0.74
N ASP A 487 -20.37 1.85 0.38
CA ASP A 487 -19.05 1.32 0.73
C ASP A 487 -18.52 0.34 -0.33
N ASN A 488 -17.24 -0.02 -0.23
CA ASN A 488 -16.54 -0.87 -1.19
C ASN A 488 -16.72 -2.39 -0.93
N LYS A 489 -17.41 -2.79 0.13
CA LYS A 489 -17.66 -4.21 0.44
C LYS A 489 -19.01 -4.69 -0.05
N ARG A 490 -20.04 -3.86 0.00
CA ARG A 490 -21.37 -4.18 -0.54
C ARG A 490 -21.37 -4.15 -2.07
N GLU A 491 -20.66 -3.20 -2.67
CA GLU A 491 -20.38 -3.15 -4.10
C GLU A 491 -18.89 -2.99 -4.34
N THR A 492 -18.28 -4.01 -4.93
CA THR A 492 -16.82 -4.06 -5.16
C THR A 492 -16.37 -3.34 -6.44
N SER A 493 -17.31 -2.94 -7.29
CA SER A 493 -17.04 -2.25 -8.56
C SER A 493 -17.83 -0.95 -8.69
N ASN A 494 -17.28 -0.01 -9.44
CA ASN A 494 -17.96 1.22 -9.85
C ASN A 494 -18.97 0.97 -10.99
N PRO A 495 -20.06 1.74 -11.10
CA PRO A 495 -20.53 2.71 -10.13
C PRO A 495 -21.25 2.06 -8.95
N ARG A 496 -21.15 2.65 -7.73
CA ARG A 496 -21.80 2.18 -6.51
C ARG A 496 -23.14 2.88 -6.32
N GLY A 497 -24.22 2.11 -6.23
CA GLY A 497 -25.59 2.59 -6.11
C GLY A 497 -26.43 1.82 -5.11
N ASP A 498 -25.91 0.74 -4.52
CA ASP A 498 -26.54 -0.03 -3.44
C ASP A 498 -26.48 0.77 -2.14
N ARG A 499 -27.51 1.60 -1.94
CA ARG A 499 -27.56 2.58 -0.87
C ARG A 499 -28.28 2.11 0.38
N LEU A 500 -27.79 2.55 1.51
CA LEU A 500 -28.49 2.58 2.79
C LEU A 500 -28.62 4.04 3.24
N PHE A 501 -29.57 4.31 4.09
CA PHE A 501 -29.79 5.66 4.63
C PHE A 501 -29.67 5.65 6.14
N ALA A 502 -28.76 6.45 6.71
CA ALA A 502 -28.56 6.53 8.15
C ALA A 502 -29.83 6.89 8.94
N ASN A 503 -30.75 7.64 8.34
CA ASN A 503 -32.02 8.08 8.90
C ASN A 503 -33.20 7.15 8.60
N SER A 504 -32.98 5.95 8.04
CA SER A 504 -34.08 5.06 7.64
C SER A 504 -33.85 3.61 8.04
N SER A 505 -34.92 2.93 8.44
CA SER A 505 -34.92 1.47 8.67
C SER A 505 -35.01 0.66 7.38
N ALA A 506 -35.23 1.27 6.21
CA ALA A 506 -35.38 0.57 4.94
C ALA A 506 -34.21 -0.36 4.62
N ALA A 507 -34.50 -1.43 3.89
CA ALA A 507 -33.48 -2.31 3.32
C ALA A 507 -32.64 -1.59 2.26
N GLU A 508 -31.51 -2.19 1.90
CA GLU A 508 -30.66 -1.73 0.79
C GLU A 508 -31.44 -1.69 -0.53
N ALA A 509 -31.22 -0.66 -1.29
CA ALA A 509 -31.82 -0.49 -2.60
C ALA A 509 -30.83 0.12 -3.59
N SER A 510 -30.81 -0.40 -4.81
CA SER A 510 -30.03 0.17 -5.89
C SER A 510 -30.78 1.31 -6.58
N GLU A 511 -30.08 2.39 -6.88
CA GLU A 511 -30.65 3.57 -7.55
C GLU A 511 -29.70 4.11 -8.62
N PRO A 512 -29.97 3.86 -9.89
CA PRO A 512 -29.12 4.35 -10.98
C PRO A 512 -28.97 5.88 -11.03
N GLY A 513 -29.94 6.62 -10.48
CA GLY A 513 -29.92 8.09 -10.42
C GLY A 513 -29.07 8.68 -9.30
N ALA A 514 -28.52 7.86 -8.38
CA ALA A 514 -27.76 8.32 -7.22
C ALA A 514 -26.47 7.49 -7.02
N GLN A 515 -25.70 7.30 -8.08
CA GLN A 515 -24.50 6.47 -8.07
C GLN A 515 -23.22 7.28 -7.85
N VAL A 516 -22.20 6.61 -7.29
CA VAL A 516 -20.89 7.19 -7.00
C VAL A 516 -19.79 6.25 -7.49
N ASN A 517 -18.76 6.78 -8.15
CA ASN A 517 -17.51 6.07 -8.41
C ASN A 517 -16.51 6.37 -7.29
N PHE A 518 -15.91 5.33 -6.68
CA PHE A 518 -14.74 5.48 -5.85
C PHE A 518 -13.49 5.44 -6.75
N LEU A 519 -12.62 6.41 -6.56
CA LEU A 519 -11.47 6.66 -7.42
C LEU A 519 -10.22 6.75 -6.55
N ASN A 520 -9.08 6.38 -7.08
CA ASN A 520 -7.82 6.70 -6.43
C ASN A 520 -7.69 8.24 -6.34
N GLY A 521 -7.57 8.75 -5.10
CA GLY A 521 -7.54 10.18 -4.79
C GLY A 521 -8.91 10.83 -4.54
N GLY A 522 -10.06 10.10 -4.64
CA GLY A 522 -11.35 10.68 -4.33
C GLY A 522 -12.58 9.92 -4.85
N PHE A 523 -13.61 10.64 -5.18
CA PHE A 523 -14.85 10.06 -5.73
C PHE A 523 -15.48 10.96 -6.80
N GLN A 524 -16.28 10.35 -7.68
CA GLN A 524 -17.09 11.06 -8.66
C GLN A 524 -18.57 10.73 -8.46
N ILE A 525 -19.39 11.75 -8.48
CA ILE A 525 -20.85 11.58 -8.50
C ILE A 525 -21.26 11.29 -9.95
N THR A 526 -21.91 10.15 -10.20
CA THR A 526 -22.32 9.74 -11.55
C THR A 526 -23.83 9.76 -11.76
N GLY A 527 -24.61 9.92 -10.68
CA GLY A 527 -26.07 9.99 -10.74
C GLY A 527 -26.58 11.28 -11.37
N SER A 528 -27.49 11.18 -12.34
CA SER A 528 -28.06 12.31 -13.07
C SER A 528 -29.57 12.18 -13.34
N GLY A 529 -30.26 11.23 -12.70
CA GLY A 529 -31.69 10.93 -12.91
C GLY A 529 -32.60 11.30 -11.74
N GLY A 530 -33.74 10.63 -11.62
CA GLY A 530 -34.73 10.86 -10.56
C GLY A 530 -34.25 10.70 -9.12
N GLY A 531 -33.17 9.99 -8.87
CA GLY A 531 -32.45 9.88 -7.58
C GLY A 531 -31.39 10.96 -7.37
N ALA A 532 -31.18 11.89 -8.30
CA ALA A 532 -30.10 12.88 -8.23
C ALA A 532 -30.21 13.81 -7.01
N GLY A 533 -31.40 13.99 -6.42
CA GLY A 533 -31.59 14.75 -5.19
C GLY A 533 -30.70 14.29 -4.05
N GLN A 534 -30.43 13.00 -3.95
CA GLN A 534 -29.64 12.41 -2.86
C GLN A 534 -28.17 12.77 -2.93
N THR A 535 -27.61 12.94 -4.13
CA THR A 535 -26.17 13.14 -4.32
C THR A 535 -25.83 14.27 -5.29
N ASN A 536 -26.74 14.73 -6.19
CA ASN A 536 -26.36 15.58 -7.32
C ASN A 536 -27.42 16.58 -7.80
N SER A 537 -28.32 17.09 -6.98
CA SER A 537 -29.21 18.20 -7.39
C SER A 537 -28.40 19.42 -7.80
N ASN A 538 -28.73 20.00 -8.94
CA ASN A 538 -28.00 21.13 -9.50
C ASN A 538 -27.99 22.33 -8.53
N GLY A 539 -26.78 22.82 -8.20
CA GLY A 539 -26.59 23.94 -7.28
C GLY A 539 -26.80 23.64 -5.80
N ALA A 540 -27.22 22.41 -5.42
CA ALA A 540 -27.34 22.03 -4.03
C ALA A 540 -25.95 21.75 -3.41
N THR A 541 -25.75 22.17 -2.16
CA THR A 541 -24.54 21.85 -1.39
C THR A 541 -24.72 20.53 -0.65
N TYR A 542 -23.72 19.69 -0.70
CA TYR A 542 -23.64 18.39 -0.04
C TYR A 542 -22.48 18.36 0.93
N LEU A 543 -22.76 17.88 2.15
CA LEU A 543 -21.75 17.47 3.12
C LEU A 543 -21.38 16.02 2.86
N TYR A 544 -20.11 15.64 3.03
CA TYR A 544 -19.68 14.24 3.03
C TYR A 544 -18.73 13.92 4.17
N LEU A 545 -18.74 12.64 4.58
CA LEU A 545 -17.77 11.99 5.45
C LEU A 545 -17.24 10.76 4.71
N ALA A 546 -15.95 10.69 4.50
CA ALA A 546 -15.26 9.60 3.82
C ALA A 546 -14.16 8.98 4.69
N PHE A 547 -14.02 7.65 4.61
CA PHE A 547 -12.89 6.89 5.16
C PHE A 547 -12.18 6.14 4.05
N ALA A 548 -10.85 6.09 4.14
CA ALA A 548 -9.99 5.55 3.10
C ALA A 548 -10.06 4.02 3.00
N ALA A 549 -9.91 3.52 1.77
CA ALA A 549 -9.47 2.15 1.50
C ALA A 549 -7.94 2.05 1.58
N ASP A 550 -7.43 0.84 1.75
CA ASP A 550 -6.00 0.61 1.67
C ASP A 550 -5.47 1.01 0.28
N PRO A 551 -4.31 1.64 0.23
CA PRO A 551 -3.68 1.99 -1.04
C PRO A 551 -3.47 0.75 -1.91
N SER A 552 -3.75 0.86 -3.20
CA SER A 552 -3.45 -0.22 -4.14
C SER A 552 -1.93 -0.48 -4.19
N THR A 553 -1.51 -1.68 -3.83
CA THR A 553 -0.10 -2.11 -3.89
C THR A 553 0.31 -2.57 -5.29
N THR A 554 -0.62 -2.65 -6.25
CA THR A 554 -0.32 -3.11 -7.61
C THR A 554 0.29 -1.97 -8.42
N THR A 555 1.61 -1.97 -8.56
CA THR A 555 2.30 -1.17 -9.58
C THR A 555 1.94 -1.72 -10.96
N PRO A 556 1.49 -0.89 -11.91
CA PRO A 556 1.32 -1.30 -13.29
C PRO A 556 2.63 -1.91 -13.82
N SER A 557 2.59 -3.11 -14.36
CA SER A 557 3.76 -3.81 -14.91
C SER A 557 3.63 -3.97 -16.41
N LEU A 558 4.75 -4.11 -17.10
CA LEU A 558 4.79 -4.37 -18.54
C LEU A 558 4.22 -5.76 -18.87
N ALA A 559 4.38 -6.72 -17.97
CA ALA A 559 3.90 -8.10 -18.17
C ALA A 559 2.37 -8.12 -18.29
N ASN A 560 1.87 -8.84 -19.28
CA ASN A 560 0.44 -8.98 -19.57
C ASN A 560 -0.27 -7.62 -19.75
N SER A 561 0.31 -6.72 -20.55
CA SER A 561 -0.25 -5.38 -20.77
C SER A 561 -1.02 -5.26 -22.09
N PHE A 562 -0.90 -6.22 -22.99
CA PHE A 562 -1.64 -6.30 -24.24
C PHE A 562 -1.93 -7.76 -24.64
N ALA A 563 -3.14 -8.01 -25.16
CA ALA A 563 -3.51 -9.29 -25.78
C ALA A 563 -4.52 -9.09 -26.90
N THR A 564 -4.41 -9.94 -27.93
CA THR A 564 -5.40 -10.10 -28.99
C THR A 564 -6.20 -11.38 -28.75
N GLU A 565 -7.55 -11.29 -28.73
CA GLU A 565 -8.41 -12.44 -28.51
C GLU A 565 -9.44 -12.62 -29.61
N LEU A 566 -9.62 -13.88 -30.02
CA LEU A 566 -10.66 -14.28 -30.97
C LEU A 566 -11.82 -14.94 -30.23
N TYR A 567 -13.05 -14.57 -30.56
CA TYR A 567 -14.22 -15.23 -29.98
C TYR A 567 -15.36 -15.35 -30.95
N THR A 568 -16.21 -16.36 -30.72
CA THR A 568 -17.51 -16.52 -31.42
C THR A 568 -18.62 -16.01 -30.50
N GLY A 569 -19.43 -15.10 -31.02
CA GLY A 569 -20.57 -14.53 -30.31
C GLY A 569 -21.64 -15.54 -29.99
N ASN A 570 -22.36 -15.34 -28.89
CA ASN A 570 -23.41 -16.25 -28.42
C ASN A 570 -24.80 -15.55 -28.30
N GLY A 571 -24.90 -14.27 -28.63
CA GLY A 571 -26.13 -13.48 -28.54
C GLY A 571 -26.57 -13.13 -27.12
N GLY A 572 -25.92 -13.67 -26.10
CA GLY A 572 -26.13 -13.39 -24.67
C GLY A 572 -24.97 -12.67 -24.02
N THR A 573 -24.55 -13.14 -22.86
CA THR A 573 -23.31 -12.68 -22.20
C THR A 573 -22.19 -13.67 -22.55
N LYS A 574 -21.09 -13.15 -23.10
CA LYS A 574 -19.89 -13.92 -23.46
C LYS A 574 -18.69 -13.45 -22.65
N THR A 575 -18.05 -14.38 -21.95
CA THR A 575 -16.75 -14.12 -21.31
C THR A 575 -15.62 -14.31 -22.31
N VAL A 576 -14.72 -13.34 -22.40
CA VAL A 576 -13.48 -13.36 -23.19
C VAL A 576 -12.30 -13.28 -22.23
N THR A 577 -11.46 -14.32 -22.21
CA THR A 577 -10.31 -14.41 -21.29
C THR A 577 -9.09 -13.74 -21.93
N THR A 578 -8.46 -12.84 -21.19
CA THR A 578 -7.29 -12.05 -21.64
C THR A 578 -6.03 -12.35 -20.82
N GLY A 579 -6.19 -13.07 -19.68
CA GLY A 579 -5.08 -13.35 -18.76
C GLY A 579 -4.74 -12.21 -17.80
N PHE A 580 -5.32 -11.01 -17.99
CA PHE A 580 -5.14 -9.83 -17.13
C PHE A 580 -6.43 -8.99 -17.11
N LYS A 581 -6.50 -8.04 -16.18
CA LYS A 581 -7.59 -7.06 -16.15
C LYS A 581 -7.45 -6.12 -17.34
N THR A 582 -8.41 -6.21 -18.26
CA THR A 582 -8.47 -5.34 -19.44
C THR A 582 -9.09 -3.99 -19.06
N ASP A 583 -8.46 -2.88 -19.48
CA ASP A 583 -8.96 -1.51 -19.23
C ASP A 583 -9.46 -0.84 -20.51
N LEU A 584 -8.97 -1.23 -21.70
CA LEU A 584 -9.50 -0.86 -23.00
C LEU A 584 -9.77 -2.12 -23.82
N VAL A 585 -10.99 -2.28 -24.29
CA VAL A 585 -11.39 -3.27 -25.29
C VAL A 585 -11.72 -2.55 -26.59
N TRP A 586 -10.98 -2.83 -27.65
CA TRP A 586 -11.31 -2.42 -29.01
C TRP A 586 -11.66 -3.66 -29.79
N LEU A 587 -12.91 -3.81 -30.20
CA LEU A 587 -13.38 -5.05 -30.82
C LEU A 587 -14.05 -4.81 -32.18
N LYS A 588 -14.01 -5.83 -33.03
CA LYS A 588 -14.60 -5.78 -34.35
C LYS A 588 -15.09 -7.15 -34.81
N SER A 589 -16.24 -7.16 -35.54
CA SER A 589 -16.67 -8.37 -36.28
C SER A 589 -15.71 -8.63 -37.44
N LYS A 590 -15.32 -9.90 -37.58
CA LYS A 590 -14.54 -10.38 -38.74
C LYS A 590 -15.42 -10.68 -39.93
N THR A 591 -16.65 -11.17 -39.69
CA THR A 591 -17.52 -11.78 -40.71
C THR A 591 -18.66 -10.89 -41.16
N ALA A 592 -19.01 -9.86 -40.38
CA ALA A 592 -20.14 -9.00 -40.70
C ALA A 592 -19.74 -7.51 -40.73
N SER A 593 -20.46 -6.71 -41.50
CA SER A 593 -20.22 -5.26 -41.62
C SER A 593 -20.76 -4.47 -40.42
N TYR A 594 -20.12 -4.65 -39.24
CA TYR A 594 -20.39 -3.90 -38.03
C TYR A 594 -19.29 -2.86 -37.76
N PRO A 595 -19.62 -1.71 -37.13
CA PRO A 595 -18.61 -0.76 -36.73
C PRO A 595 -17.62 -1.38 -35.74
N PRO A 596 -16.36 -0.92 -35.69
CA PRO A 596 -15.47 -1.22 -34.59
C PRO A 596 -15.94 -0.54 -33.32
N TYR A 597 -15.96 -1.25 -32.18
CA TYR A 597 -16.46 -0.78 -30.90
C TYR A 597 -15.32 -0.61 -29.90
N MET A 598 -15.38 0.46 -29.11
CA MET A 598 -14.42 0.78 -28.06
C MET A 598 -15.16 0.94 -26.71
N ALA A 599 -14.72 0.16 -25.72
CA ALA A 599 -15.18 0.25 -24.35
C ALA A 599 -13.97 0.32 -23.43
N ASP A 600 -14.01 1.12 -22.35
CA ASP A 600 -12.93 1.25 -21.38
C ASP A 600 -13.42 1.34 -19.95
N SER A 601 -12.54 0.98 -19.02
CA SER A 601 -12.81 0.94 -17.58
C SER A 601 -13.01 2.33 -16.95
N VAL A 602 -12.50 3.39 -17.57
CA VAL A 602 -12.61 4.78 -17.06
C VAL A 602 -14.03 5.30 -17.27
N ARG A 603 -14.63 5.06 -18.43
CA ARG A 603 -16.04 5.38 -18.69
C ARG A 603 -17.00 4.42 -18.00
N GLY A 604 -16.52 3.20 -17.69
CA GLY A 604 -17.30 2.15 -17.05
C GLY A 604 -18.02 1.22 -18.02
N THR A 605 -18.81 0.29 -17.47
CA THR A 605 -19.49 -0.78 -18.20
C THR A 605 -20.65 -0.28 -19.07
N LEU A 606 -21.00 -1.07 -20.09
CA LEU A 606 -22.12 -0.83 -21.01
C LEU A 606 -22.09 0.54 -21.70
N LYS A 607 -20.90 1.09 -21.92
CA LYS A 607 -20.63 2.37 -22.58
C LYS A 607 -19.73 2.16 -23.77
N VAL A 608 -20.25 2.43 -24.95
CA VAL A 608 -19.59 2.10 -26.22
C VAL A 608 -19.44 3.33 -27.09
N LEU A 609 -18.25 3.45 -27.71
CA LEU A 609 -17.97 4.37 -28.81
C LEU A 609 -17.67 3.57 -30.08
N ARG A 610 -17.98 4.16 -31.24
CA ARG A 610 -17.65 3.59 -32.55
C ARG A 610 -16.49 4.36 -33.15
N SER A 611 -15.34 3.69 -33.38
CA SER A 611 -14.17 4.36 -33.96
C SER A 611 -14.38 4.77 -35.42
N SER A 612 -15.31 4.15 -36.14
CA SER A 612 -15.69 4.52 -37.50
C SER A 612 -16.79 5.57 -37.63
N GLY A 613 -17.36 6.05 -36.48
CA GLY A 613 -18.51 6.95 -36.48
C GLY A 613 -18.27 8.29 -35.81
N LYS A 614 -19.20 9.23 -36.09
CA LYS A 614 -19.28 10.56 -35.46
C LYS A 614 -20.25 10.59 -34.27
N ASP A 615 -20.82 9.44 -33.91
CA ASP A 615 -21.86 9.34 -32.91
C ASP A 615 -21.35 9.67 -31.51
N ALA A 616 -22.25 10.13 -30.67
CA ALA A 616 -22.03 10.18 -29.21
C ALA A 616 -21.90 8.77 -28.63
N GLN A 617 -21.48 8.68 -27.38
CA GLN A 617 -21.44 7.42 -26.63
C GLN A 617 -22.86 6.80 -26.59
N SER A 618 -22.93 5.51 -26.91
CA SER A 618 -24.14 4.72 -26.65
C SER A 618 -24.01 3.95 -25.35
N THR A 619 -25.17 3.65 -24.73
CA THR A 619 -25.28 2.92 -23.47
C THR A 619 -26.19 1.71 -23.61
N GLY A 620 -26.04 0.71 -22.72
CA GLY A 620 -26.89 -0.47 -22.62
C GLY A 620 -26.37 -1.73 -23.34
N THR A 621 -25.32 -1.63 -24.18
CA THR A 621 -24.64 -2.78 -24.84
C THR A 621 -23.13 -2.66 -24.71
N GLY A 622 -22.42 -3.70 -25.10
CA GLY A 622 -20.96 -3.75 -25.09
C GLY A 622 -20.38 -4.51 -23.91
N VAL A 623 -19.28 -4.00 -23.35
CA VAL A 623 -18.60 -4.64 -22.20
C VAL A 623 -19.43 -4.44 -20.92
N SER A 624 -19.93 -5.55 -20.35
CA SER A 624 -20.75 -5.55 -19.13
C SER A 624 -19.95 -5.75 -17.84
N SER A 625 -18.70 -6.25 -17.93
CA SER A 625 -17.77 -6.29 -16.80
C SER A 625 -16.31 -6.31 -17.27
N PHE A 626 -15.44 -5.71 -16.47
CA PHE A 626 -13.98 -5.77 -16.57
C PHE A 626 -13.45 -6.59 -15.39
N GLY A 627 -13.31 -7.93 -15.58
CA GLY A 627 -12.82 -8.84 -14.55
C GLY A 627 -11.30 -8.82 -14.40
N SER A 628 -10.77 -9.58 -13.45
CA SER A 628 -9.32 -9.64 -13.16
C SER A 628 -8.48 -10.27 -14.28
N THR A 629 -9.07 -11.22 -15.06
CA THR A 629 -8.39 -11.95 -16.14
C THR A 629 -9.24 -12.05 -17.40
N SER A 630 -10.38 -11.36 -17.46
CA SER A 630 -11.34 -11.45 -18.57
C SER A 630 -12.24 -10.22 -18.60
N PHE A 631 -13.00 -10.07 -19.67
CA PHE A 631 -14.14 -9.17 -19.74
C PHE A 631 -15.38 -9.91 -20.22
N ASN A 632 -16.58 -9.40 -19.88
CA ASN A 632 -17.83 -9.90 -20.42
C ASN A 632 -18.39 -8.93 -21.44
N VAL A 633 -18.84 -9.44 -22.60
CA VAL A 633 -19.53 -8.66 -23.63
C VAL A 633 -20.95 -9.15 -23.79
N THR A 634 -21.88 -8.20 -23.92
CA THR A 634 -23.33 -8.51 -24.05
C THR A 634 -23.92 -7.91 -25.29
N GLY A 635 -24.86 -8.62 -25.89
CA GLY A 635 -25.85 -8.15 -26.87
C GLY A 635 -25.27 -7.43 -28.11
N GLY A 636 -26.16 -6.89 -28.93
CA GLY A 636 -25.83 -5.98 -30.02
C GLY A 636 -24.94 -6.55 -31.12
N GLY A 637 -24.34 -5.63 -31.88
CA GLY A 637 -23.37 -5.95 -32.94
C GLY A 637 -22.03 -6.47 -32.42
N GLU A 638 -21.79 -6.41 -31.13
CA GLU A 638 -20.56 -6.81 -30.44
C GLU A 638 -20.53 -8.31 -30.12
N ASN A 639 -21.69 -8.99 -30.09
CA ASN A 639 -21.77 -10.38 -29.63
C ASN A 639 -22.93 -11.17 -30.30
N GLN A 640 -23.18 -10.98 -31.58
CA GLN A 640 -24.24 -11.74 -32.29
C GLN A 640 -23.93 -13.23 -32.30
N SER A 641 -24.96 -14.03 -32.12
CA SER A 641 -24.86 -15.50 -32.15
C SER A 641 -24.25 -16.00 -33.48
N GLY A 642 -23.18 -16.79 -33.39
CA GLY A 642 -22.44 -17.34 -34.53
C GLY A 642 -21.52 -16.33 -35.23
N GLY A 643 -21.50 -15.04 -34.87
CA GLY A 643 -20.55 -14.05 -35.39
C GLY A 643 -19.15 -14.27 -34.89
N ASN A 644 -18.14 -14.11 -35.75
CA ASN A 644 -16.72 -14.21 -35.36
C ASN A 644 -16.15 -12.81 -35.13
N TYR A 645 -15.46 -12.63 -34.02
CA TYR A 645 -14.92 -11.35 -33.56
C TYR A 645 -13.45 -11.46 -33.25
N VAL A 646 -12.78 -10.30 -33.29
CA VAL A 646 -11.47 -10.06 -32.69
C VAL A 646 -11.60 -8.91 -31.69
N SER A 647 -10.90 -9.02 -30.55
CA SER A 647 -10.71 -7.94 -29.59
C SER A 647 -9.24 -7.69 -29.36
N TRP A 648 -8.86 -6.43 -29.35
CA TRP A 648 -7.55 -5.94 -28.95
C TRP A 648 -7.71 -5.31 -27.58
N ASN A 649 -6.90 -5.76 -26.61
CA ASN A 649 -7.11 -5.54 -25.19
C ASN A 649 -5.88 -4.94 -24.55
N TRP A 650 -6.02 -3.77 -23.92
CA TRP A 650 -4.94 -3.07 -23.21
C TRP A 650 -5.20 -3.04 -21.73
N LYS A 651 -4.14 -3.23 -20.94
CA LYS A 651 -4.10 -2.99 -19.51
C LYS A 651 -3.57 -1.58 -19.25
N ALA A 652 -4.37 -0.75 -18.61
CA ALA A 652 -3.96 0.55 -18.10
C ALA A 652 -3.54 0.48 -16.62
N GLY A 653 -3.71 1.54 -15.84
CA GLY A 653 -3.29 1.64 -14.45
C GLY A 653 -4.26 1.07 -13.41
N GLY A 654 -5.33 0.40 -13.87
CA GLY A 654 -6.39 -0.07 -12.97
C GLY A 654 -7.48 0.97 -12.73
N PRO A 655 -8.05 1.10 -11.52
CA PRO A 655 -9.05 2.11 -11.21
C PRO A 655 -8.54 3.52 -11.55
N PRO A 656 -9.39 4.39 -12.15
CA PRO A 656 -8.94 5.72 -12.51
C PRO A 656 -8.58 6.55 -11.29
N SER A 657 -7.48 7.29 -11.39
CA SER A 657 -7.02 8.27 -10.40
C SER A 657 -7.42 9.68 -10.82
N ILE A 658 -7.68 10.54 -9.85
CA ILE A 658 -7.84 11.97 -10.08
C ILE A 658 -6.47 12.56 -10.42
N ASN A 659 -6.37 13.23 -11.57
CA ASN A 659 -5.16 13.93 -12.01
C ASN A 659 -5.44 15.43 -12.11
N THR A 660 -4.58 16.23 -11.48
CA THR A 660 -4.64 17.70 -11.42
C THR A 660 -3.41 18.38 -12.01
N ASP A 661 -2.59 17.67 -12.79
CA ASP A 661 -1.41 18.23 -13.44
C ASP A 661 -1.77 19.32 -14.47
N GLY A 662 -2.96 19.21 -15.07
CA GLY A 662 -3.50 20.20 -15.99
C GLY A 662 -4.41 21.23 -15.31
N THR A 663 -4.80 22.27 -16.08
CA THR A 663 -5.82 23.25 -15.63
C THR A 663 -7.22 22.64 -15.53
N LEU A 664 -7.47 21.54 -16.23
CA LEU A 664 -8.66 20.72 -16.15
C LEU A 664 -8.35 19.44 -15.35
N THR A 665 -9.13 19.17 -14.34
CA THR A 665 -9.06 17.88 -13.63
C THR A 665 -9.47 16.76 -14.57
N SER A 666 -8.68 15.71 -14.63
CA SER A 666 -8.97 14.48 -15.39
C SER A 666 -9.03 13.25 -14.51
N LEU A 667 -9.72 12.22 -14.99
CA LEU A 667 -9.69 10.86 -14.46
C LEU A 667 -8.74 10.06 -15.34
N VAL A 668 -7.67 9.53 -14.77
CA VAL A 668 -6.58 8.88 -15.52
C VAL A 668 -6.35 7.47 -15.02
N SER A 669 -6.34 6.51 -15.94
CA SER A 669 -5.81 5.17 -15.72
C SER A 669 -4.57 5.00 -16.60
N ALA A 670 -3.36 5.04 -16.00
CA ALA A 670 -2.09 5.05 -16.73
C ALA A 670 -1.20 3.87 -16.35
N ASN A 671 -0.77 3.10 -17.36
CA ASN A 671 0.30 2.12 -17.27
C ASN A 671 1.58 2.71 -17.88
N GLN A 672 2.37 3.36 -17.04
CA GLN A 672 3.61 4.02 -17.47
C GLN A 672 4.63 3.02 -18.01
N ALA A 673 4.69 1.80 -17.45
CA ALA A 673 5.58 0.74 -17.93
C ALA A 673 5.23 0.28 -19.36
N ALA A 674 3.95 0.29 -19.74
CA ALA A 674 3.47 -0.07 -21.07
C ALA A 674 3.31 1.15 -22.00
N GLY A 675 3.52 2.37 -21.50
CA GLY A 675 3.38 3.61 -22.26
C GLY A 675 1.96 3.87 -22.76
N PHE A 676 0.93 3.47 -21.97
CA PHE A 676 -0.47 3.60 -22.33
C PHE A 676 -1.29 4.23 -21.19
N SER A 677 -2.17 5.19 -21.54
CA SER A 677 -3.16 5.72 -20.59
C SER A 677 -4.52 6.01 -21.22
N ILE A 678 -5.55 5.92 -20.39
CA ILE A 678 -6.92 6.30 -20.68
C ILE A 678 -7.25 7.51 -19.79
N LEU A 679 -7.77 8.59 -20.38
CA LEU A 679 -8.10 9.79 -19.62
C LEU A 679 -9.47 10.35 -20.01
N GLN A 680 -10.24 10.76 -19.01
CA GLN A 680 -11.54 11.42 -19.18
C GLN A 680 -11.49 12.81 -18.52
N TRP A 681 -12.06 13.83 -19.18
CA TRP A 681 -12.15 15.19 -18.65
C TRP A 681 -13.42 15.89 -19.11
N ASN A 682 -13.76 16.96 -18.41
CA ASN A 682 -14.80 17.90 -18.84
C ASN A 682 -14.17 19.17 -19.39
N GLY A 683 -14.53 19.54 -20.61
CA GLY A 683 -14.05 20.76 -21.23
C GLY A 683 -14.61 22.02 -20.56
N ASN A 684 -13.84 23.12 -20.62
CA ASN A 684 -14.23 24.42 -20.09
C ASN A 684 -14.36 25.52 -21.17
N GLY A 685 -14.06 25.19 -22.43
CA GLY A 685 -14.08 26.14 -23.55
C GLY A 685 -12.97 27.20 -23.52
N THR A 686 -11.98 27.06 -22.64
CA THR A 686 -10.86 28.01 -22.53
C THR A 686 -9.72 27.61 -23.45
N VAL A 687 -9.26 28.54 -24.31
CA VAL A 687 -8.08 28.33 -25.16
C VAL A 687 -6.84 28.19 -24.29
N GLY A 688 -6.01 27.18 -24.55
CA GLY A 688 -4.82 26.87 -23.78
C GLY A 688 -5.08 26.04 -22.52
N ALA A 689 -6.29 25.53 -22.31
CA ALA A 689 -6.58 24.59 -21.24
C ALA A 689 -5.73 23.32 -21.38
N THR A 690 -5.27 22.79 -20.27
CA THR A 690 -4.39 21.60 -20.23
C THR A 690 -5.04 20.46 -19.47
N VAL A 691 -4.77 19.22 -19.87
CA VAL A 691 -5.26 18.00 -19.26
C VAL A 691 -4.09 17.06 -18.95
N GLY A 692 -4.01 16.58 -17.72
CA GLY A 692 -3.03 15.60 -17.30
C GLY A 692 -3.34 14.21 -17.87
N HIS A 693 -2.29 13.50 -18.37
CA HIS A 693 -2.44 12.16 -18.97
C HIS A 693 -1.73 11.04 -18.18
N GLY A 694 -0.94 11.37 -17.15
CA GLY A 694 -0.35 10.42 -16.19
C GLY A 694 0.75 9.48 -16.72
N LEU A 695 1.24 9.64 -17.95
CA LEU A 695 2.28 8.77 -18.53
C LEU A 695 3.69 9.04 -18.00
N ASN A 696 3.96 10.24 -17.48
CA ASN A 696 5.31 10.73 -17.15
C ASN A 696 6.29 10.71 -18.35
N ALA A 697 5.75 10.63 -19.55
CA ALA A 697 6.48 10.69 -20.83
C ALA A 697 5.61 11.39 -21.86
N VAL A 698 6.23 12.02 -22.86
CA VAL A 698 5.48 12.74 -23.91
C VAL A 698 4.67 11.76 -24.74
N PRO A 699 3.34 11.96 -24.88
CA PRO A 699 2.52 11.16 -25.78
C PRO A 699 2.96 11.37 -27.25
N GLU A 700 3.25 10.28 -27.95
CA GLU A 700 3.60 10.30 -29.38
C GLU A 700 2.36 10.09 -30.28
N LEU A 701 1.32 9.43 -29.74
CA LEU A 701 0.00 9.29 -30.34
C LEU A 701 -1.06 9.58 -29.28
N PHE A 702 -1.99 10.50 -29.60
CA PHE A 702 -3.11 10.83 -28.71
C PHE A 702 -4.41 10.87 -29.51
N ILE A 703 -5.36 10.03 -29.13
CA ILE A 703 -6.67 9.85 -29.77
C ILE A 703 -7.75 10.35 -28.81
N THR A 704 -8.62 11.27 -29.27
CA THR A 704 -9.68 11.79 -28.39
C THR A 704 -11.02 11.88 -29.09
N LYS A 705 -12.10 11.82 -28.29
CA LYS A 705 -13.50 11.91 -28.72
C LYS A 705 -14.34 12.68 -27.74
N ASN A 706 -15.15 13.59 -28.27
CA ASN A 706 -16.31 14.14 -27.58
C ASN A 706 -17.34 13.01 -27.39
N ILE A 707 -17.65 12.65 -26.15
CA ILE A 707 -18.54 11.51 -25.85
C ILE A 707 -20.02 11.90 -25.73
N ALA A 708 -20.33 13.20 -25.66
CA ALA A 708 -21.68 13.71 -25.46
C ALA A 708 -22.39 14.14 -26.76
N ALA A 709 -21.61 14.57 -27.77
CA ALA A 709 -22.17 15.14 -28.99
C ALA A 709 -22.09 14.18 -30.18
N THR A 710 -23.12 14.19 -31.02
CA THR A 710 -23.15 13.58 -32.35
C THR A 710 -22.53 14.49 -33.39
N ASN A 711 -22.17 13.95 -34.55
CA ASN A 711 -21.58 14.65 -35.69
C ASN A 711 -20.21 15.29 -35.48
N LEU A 712 -19.48 14.92 -34.41
CA LEU A 712 -18.11 15.34 -34.20
C LEU A 712 -17.12 14.22 -34.51
N ASN A 713 -16.07 14.58 -35.21
CA ASN A 713 -15.00 13.64 -35.54
C ASN A 713 -14.16 13.26 -34.30
N TRP A 714 -13.50 12.12 -34.39
CA TRP A 714 -12.37 11.79 -33.53
C TRP A 714 -11.18 12.67 -33.92
N ALA A 715 -10.51 13.30 -32.96
CA ALA A 715 -9.29 14.04 -33.22
C ALA A 715 -8.08 13.19 -32.78
N THR A 716 -7.06 13.15 -33.65
CA THR A 716 -5.85 12.38 -33.39
C THR A 716 -4.62 13.25 -33.60
N TYR A 717 -3.80 13.38 -32.55
CA TYR A 717 -2.45 13.92 -32.59
C TYR A 717 -1.44 12.80 -32.89
N ASN A 718 -0.44 13.10 -33.66
CA ASN A 718 0.73 12.24 -33.82
C ASN A 718 2.00 13.10 -33.86
N VAL A 719 3.05 12.64 -33.19
CA VAL A 719 4.32 13.38 -33.08
C VAL A 719 4.94 13.73 -34.46
N THR A 720 4.77 12.86 -35.46
CA THR A 720 5.28 13.06 -36.83
C THR A 720 4.54 14.19 -37.59
N THR A 721 3.22 14.31 -37.39
CA THR A 721 2.40 15.35 -38.04
C THR A 721 2.44 16.68 -37.28
N GLY A 722 2.82 16.67 -36.02
CA GLY A 722 2.99 17.86 -35.19
C GLY A 722 1.70 18.44 -34.63
N ASN A 723 1.84 19.55 -33.91
CA ASN A 723 0.80 20.19 -33.10
C ASN A 723 -0.11 21.19 -33.87
N SER A 724 0.17 21.47 -35.11
CA SER A 724 -0.68 22.28 -36.03
C SER A 724 -1.46 21.41 -37.02
N ALA A 725 -1.46 20.11 -36.83
CA ALA A 725 -2.11 19.15 -37.72
C ALA A 725 -3.04 18.20 -36.91
N ARG A 726 -4.08 17.71 -37.59
CA ARG A 726 -4.99 16.69 -37.07
C ARG A 726 -5.15 15.55 -38.04
N LEU A 727 -5.10 14.32 -37.54
CA LEU A 727 -5.64 13.15 -38.19
C LEU A 727 -7.05 12.87 -37.65
N THR A 728 -7.87 12.26 -38.46
CA THR A 728 -9.25 11.89 -38.12
C THR A 728 -9.38 10.37 -38.10
N LEU A 729 -9.59 9.80 -36.92
CA LEU A 729 -9.62 8.32 -36.79
C LEU A 729 -10.78 7.67 -37.56
N ASN A 730 -11.94 8.33 -37.63
CA ASN A 730 -13.14 7.81 -38.29
C ASN A 730 -13.21 8.12 -39.79
N GLU A 731 -12.14 8.65 -40.42
CA GLU A 731 -12.09 9.02 -41.82
C GLU A 731 -10.83 8.47 -42.50
N SER A 732 -10.89 8.34 -43.83
CA SER A 732 -9.73 7.96 -44.66
C SER A 732 -8.89 9.16 -45.12
N ALA A 733 -9.30 10.38 -44.85
CA ALA A 733 -8.63 11.61 -45.27
C ALA A 733 -7.14 11.65 -44.89
N ALA A 734 -6.32 12.33 -45.70
CA ALA A 734 -4.95 12.69 -45.36
C ALA A 734 -4.88 13.57 -44.10
N VAL A 735 -3.66 13.87 -43.63
CA VAL A 735 -3.44 14.82 -42.56
C VAL A 735 -4.04 16.19 -42.89
N ASN A 736 -4.74 16.77 -41.94
CA ASN A 736 -5.33 18.08 -42.08
C ASN A 736 -4.44 19.10 -41.35
N ASN A 737 -3.71 19.90 -42.07
CA ASN A 737 -2.81 20.93 -41.57
C ASN A 737 -3.56 22.24 -41.26
N GLY A 738 -2.95 23.10 -40.44
CA GLY A 738 -3.55 24.37 -40.02
C GLY A 738 -4.68 24.19 -39.01
N ARG A 739 -4.67 23.08 -38.29
CA ARG A 739 -5.68 22.76 -37.24
C ARG A 739 -5.24 23.29 -35.87
N ILE A 740 -6.19 23.69 -35.10
CA ILE A 740 -5.97 24.36 -33.81
C ILE A 740 -6.31 23.49 -32.57
N GLU A 741 -6.76 22.26 -32.75
CA GLU A 741 -7.20 21.38 -31.66
C GLU A 741 -6.18 21.30 -30.52
N TRP A 742 -4.88 21.26 -30.86
CA TRP A 742 -3.76 21.16 -29.91
C TRP A 742 -3.19 22.53 -29.51
N ASN A 743 -3.92 23.62 -29.80
CA ASN A 743 -3.50 25.02 -29.53
C ASN A 743 -2.06 25.33 -29.98
N ASN A 744 -1.61 24.73 -31.10
CA ASN A 744 -0.23 24.82 -31.60
C ASN A 744 0.85 24.51 -30.55
N THR A 745 0.51 23.70 -29.55
CA THR A 745 1.39 23.36 -28.43
C THR A 745 1.65 21.84 -28.42
N THR A 746 2.92 21.47 -28.43
CA THR A 746 3.34 20.08 -28.32
C THR A 746 3.02 19.54 -26.93
N PRO A 747 2.46 18.32 -26.80
CA PRO A 747 2.28 17.67 -25.51
C PRO A 747 3.58 17.58 -24.71
N THR A 748 3.49 17.71 -23.41
CA THR A 748 4.61 17.54 -22.46
C THR A 748 4.60 16.15 -21.84
N ALA A 749 5.51 15.86 -20.93
CA ALA A 749 5.51 14.61 -20.17
C ALA A 749 4.32 14.48 -19.19
N SER A 750 3.63 15.58 -18.88
CA SER A 750 2.54 15.62 -17.92
C SER A 750 1.19 15.99 -18.54
N VAL A 751 1.14 16.88 -19.54
CA VAL A 751 -0.13 17.45 -20.05
C VAL A 751 -0.20 17.51 -21.57
N VAL A 752 -1.46 17.45 -22.07
CA VAL A 752 -1.83 17.85 -23.45
C VAL A 752 -2.57 19.18 -23.36
N THR A 753 -2.27 20.11 -24.29
CA THR A 753 -2.89 21.44 -24.36
C THR A 753 -3.95 21.48 -25.45
N PHE A 754 -5.10 22.09 -25.16
CA PHE A 754 -6.25 22.21 -26.08
C PHE A 754 -6.60 23.67 -26.40
N SER A 755 -7.16 23.88 -27.60
CA SER A 755 -7.93 25.07 -27.89
C SER A 755 -9.38 24.92 -27.38
N ASP A 756 -10.28 25.83 -27.77
CA ASP A 756 -11.74 25.78 -27.53
C ASP A 756 -12.50 24.91 -28.57
N HIS A 757 -11.77 24.18 -29.44
CA HIS A 757 -12.38 23.42 -30.54
C HIS A 757 -13.31 22.31 -30.02
N PRO A 758 -14.55 22.14 -30.60
CA PRO A 758 -15.55 21.18 -30.12
C PRO A 758 -15.10 19.71 -30.05
N CYS A 759 -14.09 19.31 -30.79
CA CYS A 759 -13.56 17.95 -30.74
C CYS A 759 -12.73 17.68 -29.46
N VAL A 760 -12.26 18.73 -28.73
CA VAL A 760 -11.34 18.60 -27.61
C VAL A 760 -11.74 19.33 -26.32
N ASN A 761 -12.45 20.51 -26.38
CA ASN A 761 -12.63 21.35 -25.19
C ASN A 761 -13.85 22.28 -25.21
N SER A 762 -15.03 21.87 -25.67
CA SER A 762 -16.25 22.67 -25.48
C SER A 762 -16.63 22.73 -23.98
N SER A 763 -17.10 23.88 -23.54
CA SER A 763 -17.54 24.08 -22.16
C SER A 763 -18.66 23.14 -21.76
N GLY A 764 -18.52 22.47 -20.60
CA GLY A 764 -19.51 21.58 -20.04
C GLY A 764 -19.67 20.23 -20.76
N VAL A 765 -18.71 19.84 -21.60
CA VAL A 765 -18.77 18.61 -22.40
C VAL A 765 -17.71 17.62 -21.94
N SER A 766 -18.08 16.34 -21.83
CA SER A 766 -17.16 15.26 -21.45
C SER A 766 -16.44 14.67 -22.67
N TYR A 767 -15.16 14.37 -22.47
CA TYR A 767 -14.24 13.79 -23.45
C TYR A 767 -13.57 12.55 -22.92
N ILE A 768 -13.17 11.65 -23.82
CA ILE A 768 -12.27 10.52 -23.56
C ILE A 768 -11.02 10.65 -24.41
N GLY A 769 -9.86 10.29 -23.87
CA GLY A 769 -8.58 10.25 -24.57
C GLY A 769 -7.82 8.96 -24.32
N TYR A 770 -7.05 8.53 -25.32
CA TYR A 770 -6.15 7.38 -25.28
C TYR A 770 -4.77 7.87 -25.71
N ALA A 771 -3.80 7.80 -24.79
CA ALA A 771 -2.44 8.28 -25.01
C ALA A 771 -1.46 7.13 -25.09
N PHE A 772 -0.54 7.18 -26.05
CA PHE A 772 0.49 6.17 -26.27
C PHE A 772 1.86 6.85 -26.39
N THR A 773 2.88 6.22 -25.78
CA THR A 773 4.29 6.55 -25.95
C THR A 773 5.09 5.28 -26.20
N SER A 774 6.21 5.39 -26.93
CA SER A 774 7.06 4.24 -27.24
C SER A 774 7.78 3.72 -26.00
N ILE A 775 7.80 2.40 -25.84
CA ILE A 775 8.55 1.70 -24.78
C ILE A 775 9.54 0.73 -25.45
N PRO A 776 10.85 0.87 -25.22
CA PRO A 776 11.85 -0.01 -25.83
C PRO A 776 11.57 -1.50 -25.58
N GLY A 777 11.62 -2.30 -26.67
CA GLY A 777 11.35 -3.73 -26.64
C GLY A 777 9.88 -4.13 -26.47
N TYR A 778 8.95 -3.15 -26.41
CA TYR A 778 7.52 -3.43 -26.22
C TYR A 778 6.59 -2.69 -27.17
N SER A 779 6.73 -1.38 -27.33
CA SER A 779 5.87 -0.59 -28.20
C SER A 779 6.63 0.48 -28.95
N LYS A 780 6.13 0.86 -30.15
CA LYS A 780 6.70 1.92 -30.98
C LYS A 780 5.63 2.68 -31.73
N VAL A 781 5.61 3.99 -31.57
CA VAL A 781 4.99 4.94 -32.50
C VAL A 781 6.07 5.40 -33.48
N GLY A 782 5.81 5.31 -34.74
CA GLY A 782 6.83 5.65 -35.74
C GLY A 782 6.24 6.04 -37.10
N THR A 783 7.14 6.23 -38.05
CA THR A 783 6.80 6.58 -39.43
C THR A 783 7.68 5.79 -40.39
N TYR A 784 7.16 5.54 -41.58
CA TYR A 784 7.92 5.00 -42.69
C TYR A 784 7.43 5.60 -44.02
N SER A 785 8.27 5.56 -45.07
CA SER A 785 7.90 5.93 -46.41
C SER A 785 8.08 4.75 -47.35
N TRP A 786 7.14 4.58 -48.26
CA TRP A 786 7.21 3.52 -49.28
C TRP A 786 7.66 4.12 -50.62
N SER A 787 8.81 3.66 -51.15
CA SER A 787 9.37 4.08 -52.43
C SER A 787 9.41 2.91 -53.44
N GLY A 788 8.94 1.73 -53.05
CA GLY A 788 8.83 0.56 -53.91
C GLY A 788 7.66 0.67 -54.89
N THR A 789 7.57 -0.27 -55.86
CA THR A 789 6.38 -0.39 -56.69
C THR A 789 5.15 -0.60 -55.78
N SER A 790 4.05 0.06 -56.09
CA SER A 790 2.80 -0.09 -55.34
C SER A 790 2.40 -1.56 -55.26
N TYR A 791 2.00 -1.97 -53.99
CA TYR A 791 1.48 -3.33 -53.69
C TYR A 791 2.47 -4.49 -53.85
N THR A 792 3.77 -4.26 -53.86
CA THR A 792 4.80 -5.32 -53.86
C THR A 792 5.21 -5.73 -52.44
N ALA A 793 5.70 -7.00 -52.31
CA ALA A 793 6.34 -7.46 -51.11
C ALA A 793 7.62 -6.66 -50.81
N GLY A 794 7.89 -6.37 -49.54
CA GLY A 794 9.10 -5.70 -49.12
C GLY A 794 9.06 -5.26 -47.67
N THR A 795 10.22 -5.01 -47.10
CA THR A 795 10.37 -4.54 -45.72
C THR A 795 9.79 -3.13 -45.55
N MET A 796 8.90 -2.97 -44.59
CA MET A 796 8.28 -1.68 -44.23
C MET A 796 9.01 -1.02 -43.08
N VAL A 797 9.25 -1.76 -42.02
CA VAL A 797 9.87 -1.29 -40.78
C VAL A 797 10.77 -2.37 -40.19
N THR A 798 11.98 -1.99 -39.76
CA THR A 798 12.92 -2.81 -38.98
C THR A 798 13.41 -2.02 -37.76
N GLY A 799 14.07 -2.70 -36.83
CA GLY A 799 14.66 -2.04 -35.66
C GLY A 799 13.66 -1.75 -34.54
N LEU A 800 12.56 -2.49 -34.46
CA LEU A 800 11.63 -2.38 -33.33
C LEU A 800 12.21 -2.97 -32.05
N GLY A 801 13.11 -3.97 -32.15
CA GLY A 801 13.62 -4.73 -31.01
C GLY A 801 12.62 -5.78 -30.49
N PHE A 802 11.52 -6.02 -31.22
CA PHE A 802 10.51 -7.02 -30.87
C PHE A 802 9.66 -7.45 -32.07
N THR A 803 9.08 -8.64 -32.00
CA THR A 803 8.03 -9.09 -32.94
C THR A 803 6.70 -8.45 -32.56
N PRO A 804 6.06 -7.65 -33.42
CA PRO A 804 4.74 -7.09 -33.11
C PRO A 804 3.65 -8.15 -32.96
N GLY A 805 2.81 -8.04 -31.93
CA GLY A 805 1.52 -8.72 -31.83
C GLY A 805 0.38 -7.92 -32.47
N LEU A 806 0.58 -6.59 -32.58
CA LEU A 806 -0.38 -5.64 -33.18
C LEU A 806 0.38 -4.57 -33.97
N VAL A 807 -0.15 -4.20 -35.15
CA VAL A 807 0.29 -3.03 -35.91
C VAL A 807 -0.93 -2.26 -36.43
N ILE A 808 -1.00 -0.94 -36.10
CA ILE A 808 -1.95 0.00 -36.69
C ILE A 808 -1.19 0.90 -37.68
N ILE A 809 -1.69 1.09 -38.91
CA ILE A 809 -1.03 1.88 -39.93
C ILE A 809 -2.01 2.91 -40.51
N LYS A 810 -1.54 4.14 -40.78
CA LYS A 810 -2.28 5.20 -41.45
C LYS A 810 -1.40 5.94 -42.44
N ARG A 811 -1.84 6.05 -43.72
CA ARG A 811 -1.25 6.98 -44.67
C ARG A 811 -1.57 8.41 -44.29
N ILE A 812 -0.56 9.30 -44.31
CA ILE A 812 -0.71 10.69 -43.88
C ILE A 812 -0.65 11.70 -45.01
N ASN A 813 0.02 11.39 -46.11
CA ASN A 813 0.21 12.35 -47.22
C ASN A 813 -0.89 12.26 -48.31
N ASP A 814 -1.79 11.27 -48.20
CA ASP A 814 -2.92 11.08 -49.11
C ASP A 814 -4.04 10.30 -48.43
N VAL A 815 -5.15 10.07 -49.16
CA VAL A 815 -6.29 9.26 -48.70
C VAL A 815 -5.82 7.80 -48.45
N GLY A 816 -6.24 7.23 -47.34
CA GLY A 816 -5.97 5.84 -46.94
C GLY A 816 -6.71 5.46 -45.69
N ASN A 817 -7.14 4.23 -45.54
CA ASN A 817 -7.81 3.75 -44.34
C ASN A 817 -6.84 3.67 -43.13
N TRP A 818 -7.38 3.55 -41.96
CA TRP A 818 -6.67 3.12 -40.79
C TRP A 818 -6.69 1.59 -40.73
N PHE A 819 -5.57 0.96 -41.00
CA PHE A 819 -5.39 -0.48 -41.03
C PHE A 819 -5.02 -0.99 -39.64
N ILE A 820 -5.52 -2.20 -39.30
CA ILE A 820 -5.12 -2.92 -38.09
C ILE A 820 -4.82 -4.36 -38.43
N PHE A 821 -3.68 -4.84 -37.95
CA PHE A 821 -3.13 -6.17 -38.14
C PHE A 821 -2.74 -6.78 -36.81
N ASP A 822 -2.86 -8.09 -36.65
CA ASP A 822 -2.45 -8.81 -35.45
C ASP A 822 -1.97 -10.22 -35.72
N ASN A 823 -1.34 -10.85 -34.74
CA ASN A 823 -0.73 -12.17 -34.82
C ASN A 823 -1.74 -13.33 -34.67
N LYS A 824 -3.01 -13.07 -34.34
CA LYS A 824 -4.05 -14.11 -34.21
C LYS A 824 -4.85 -14.32 -35.49
N ARG A 825 -4.89 -13.35 -36.39
CA ARG A 825 -5.60 -13.39 -37.67
C ARG A 825 -4.64 -13.61 -38.83
N VAL A 826 -3.77 -14.62 -38.69
CA VAL A 826 -2.75 -14.97 -39.68
C VAL A 826 -3.23 -16.12 -40.53
N SER A 827 -3.04 -16.03 -41.86
CA SER A 827 -3.20 -17.16 -42.79
C SER A 827 -1.90 -17.33 -43.56
N GLY A 828 -1.28 -18.51 -43.44
CA GLY A 828 0.10 -18.68 -43.86
C GLY A 828 1.06 -17.81 -43.03
N THR A 829 1.78 -16.88 -43.67
CA THR A 829 2.70 -15.95 -43.00
C THR A 829 2.13 -14.53 -42.84
N GLN A 830 0.93 -14.26 -43.39
CA GLN A 830 0.38 -12.89 -43.43
C GLN A 830 -0.78 -12.66 -42.49
N SER A 831 -0.78 -11.51 -41.79
CA SER A 831 -1.94 -10.97 -41.06
C SER A 831 -2.80 -10.15 -42.03
N TYR A 832 -4.11 -10.40 -42.05
CA TYR A 832 -5.05 -9.68 -42.87
C TYR A 832 -5.55 -8.37 -42.27
N ALA A 833 -5.89 -7.41 -43.17
CA ALA A 833 -6.37 -6.11 -42.76
C ALA A 833 -7.79 -6.14 -42.21
N LEU A 834 -7.99 -5.46 -41.10
CA LEU A 834 -9.27 -4.86 -40.76
C LEU A 834 -9.11 -3.33 -40.73
N TYR A 835 -10.23 -2.62 -40.83
CA TYR A 835 -10.23 -1.17 -40.83
C TYR A 835 -10.90 -0.65 -39.55
N ILE A 836 -10.22 0.17 -38.80
CA ILE A 836 -10.80 0.77 -37.56
C ILE A 836 -11.65 2.01 -37.83
N ASN A 837 -11.60 2.53 -39.06
CA ASN A 837 -12.42 3.65 -39.55
C ASN A 837 -13.59 3.21 -40.50
N SER A 838 -13.85 1.91 -40.61
CA SER A 838 -14.89 1.38 -41.50
C SER A 838 -15.67 0.22 -40.87
N THR A 839 -16.91 0.06 -41.29
CA THR A 839 -17.76 -1.08 -40.90
C THR A 839 -17.39 -2.36 -41.68
N SER A 840 -16.60 -2.31 -42.75
CA SER A 840 -16.24 -3.47 -43.62
C SER A 840 -15.73 -4.64 -42.78
N ALA A 841 -16.14 -5.86 -43.18
CA ALA A 841 -15.64 -7.10 -42.62
C ALA A 841 -14.17 -7.31 -42.98
N GLU A 842 -13.56 -8.38 -42.43
CA GLU A 842 -12.17 -8.72 -42.72
C GLU A 842 -11.97 -9.01 -44.22
N VAL A 843 -10.92 -8.47 -44.81
CA VAL A 843 -10.55 -8.71 -46.18
C VAL A 843 -9.75 -10.03 -46.22
N SER A 844 -10.38 -11.12 -46.60
CA SER A 844 -9.82 -12.50 -46.59
C SER A 844 -9.20 -12.92 -47.90
N THR A 845 -9.23 -12.07 -48.96
CA THR A 845 -8.70 -12.40 -50.29
C THR A 845 -7.64 -11.40 -50.68
N GLY A 846 -6.43 -11.84 -50.65
CA GLY A 846 -5.34 -11.61 -51.60
C GLY A 846 -4.53 -10.30 -51.46
N TYR A 847 -4.94 -9.18 -50.87
CA TYR A 847 -4.35 -7.90 -51.30
C TYR A 847 -3.83 -6.95 -50.25
N GLN A 848 -4.05 -7.20 -48.95
CA GLN A 848 -3.66 -6.23 -47.89
C GLN A 848 -3.24 -6.97 -46.63
N GLY A 849 -2.16 -7.75 -46.72
CA GLY A 849 -1.57 -8.40 -45.54
C GLY A 849 -0.18 -7.86 -45.24
N ILE A 850 0.19 -7.91 -44.01
CA ILE A 850 1.58 -7.71 -43.56
C ILE A 850 2.10 -9.00 -42.93
N ILE A 851 3.42 -9.16 -42.98
CA ILE A 851 4.16 -10.16 -42.20
C ILE A 851 4.67 -9.49 -40.97
N LEU A 852 4.43 -10.07 -39.80
CA LEU A 852 4.98 -9.60 -38.52
C LEU A 852 6.33 -10.30 -38.32
N ASP A 853 7.41 -9.52 -38.53
CA ASP A 853 8.77 -10.01 -38.49
C ASP A 853 9.36 -9.97 -37.06
N ALA A 854 10.45 -10.70 -36.83
CA ALA A 854 11.10 -10.77 -35.50
C ALA A 854 11.53 -9.41 -34.96
N ASP A 855 11.78 -8.42 -35.82
CA ASP A 855 12.27 -7.09 -35.46
C ASP A 855 11.52 -5.98 -36.21
N GLY A 856 10.29 -6.22 -36.66
CA GLY A 856 9.56 -5.26 -37.46
C GLY A 856 8.34 -5.85 -38.15
N PHE A 857 8.04 -5.31 -39.35
CA PHE A 857 6.98 -5.85 -40.20
C PHE A 857 7.26 -5.50 -41.66
N SER A 858 6.79 -6.40 -42.56
CA SER A 858 6.96 -6.34 -43.98
C SER A 858 5.62 -6.40 -44.72
N ALA A 859 5.56 -5.87 -45.92
CA ALA A 859 4.44 -6.08 -46.82
C ALA A 859 4.40 -7.54 -47.29
N GLY A 860 3.26 -8.21 -47.15
CA GLY A 860 3.04 -9.51 -47.75
C GLY A 860 2.91 -9.47 -49.28
N ALA A 861 3.26 -10.55 -49.97
CA ALA A 861 3.02 -10.67 -51.40
C ALA A 861 1.52 -10.88 -51.67
N GLY A 862 0.89 -9.96 -52.39
CA GLY A 862 -0.46 -10.19 -52.95
C GLY A 862 -0.41 -11.11 -54.16
N ALA A 863 -1.29 -12.10 -54.22
CA ALA A 863 -1.27 -13.10 -55.28
C ALA A 863 -1.61 -12.57 -56.67
N ASP A 864 -2.24 -11.40 -56.83
CA ASP A 864 -2.64 -10.80 -58.10
C ASP A 864 -2.42 -9.30 -58.10
N GLY A 865 -1.56 -8.80 -58.94
CA GLY A 865 -1.19 -7.38 -59.11
C GLY A 865 -2.32 -6.42 -59.55
N ASN A 866 -3.60 -6.71 -59.21
CA ASN A 866 -4.72 -5.89 -59.64
C ASN A 866 -5.53 -5.34 -58.44
N VAL A 867 -5.01 -4.34 -57.76
CA VAL A 867 -5.76 -3.60 -56.78
C VAL A 867 -6.43 -2.39 -57.43
N THR A 868 -7.59 -2.62 -58.03
CA THR A 868 -8.49 -1.53 -58.44
C THR A 868 -9.20 -0.96 -57.19
N GLY A 869 -8.58 -0.02 -56.56
CA GLY A 869 -9.17 0.71 -55.44
C GLY A 869 -8.09 1.17 -54.44
N SER A 870 -7.77 2.44 -54.45
CA SER A 870 -6.83 3.10 -53.56
C SER A 870 -7.21 2.91 -52.11
N GLN A 871 -6.80 1.80 -51.48
CA GLN A 871 -6.99 1.57 -50.04
C GLN A 871 -5.85 2.17 -49.21
N GLY A 872 -4.77 2.59 -49.87
CA GLY A 872 -3.72 3.45 -49.28
C GLY A 872 -2.63 2.74 -48.49
N LEU A 873 -2.46 1.41 -48.57
CA LEU A 873 -1.33 0.69 -47.98
C LEU A 873 -0.21 0.49 -49.02
N ASN A 874 1.04 0.84 -48.70
CA ASN A 874 2.24 0.65 -49.54
C ASN A 874 2.11 1.19 -50.98
N GLU A 875 1.58 2.39 -51.13
CA GLU A 875 1.56 3.10 -52.40
C GLU A 875 2.88 3.83 -52.62
N ASN A 876 3.38 3.85 -53.86
CA ASN A 876 4.61 4.55 -54.19
C ASN A 876 4.52 6.04 -53.81
N GLY A 877 5.53 6.53 -53.08
CA GLY A 877 5.53 7.88 -52.52
C GLY A 877 4.65 8.07 -51.30
N GLY A 878 4.04 6.99 -50.76
CA GLY A 878 3.24 7.04 -49.56
C GLY A 878 4.07 7.25 -48.28
N THR A 879 3.63 8.15 -47.42
CA THR A 879 4.20 8.33 -46.07
C THR A 879 3.18 7.87 -45.08
N TYR A 880 3.62 7.06 -44.10
CA TYR A 880 2.77 6.36 -43.16
C TYR A 880 3.23 6.58 -41.72
N ILE A 881 2.28 6.69 -40.80
CA ILE A 881 2.54 6.52 -39.36
C ILE A 881 2.09 5.12 -38.95
N TYR A 882 2.69 4.61 -37.88
CA TYR A 882 2.30 3.34 -37.28
C TYR A 882 2.36 3.36 -35.74
N LEU A 883 1.55 2.48 -35.13
CA LEU A 883 1.68 2.03 -33.74
C LEU A 883 1.90 0.52 -33.79
N ALA A 884 3.05 0.04 -33.29
CA ALA A 884 3.36 -1.37 -33.13
C ALA A 884 3.44 -1.71 -31.64
N ILE A 885 2.86 -2.86 -31.24
CA ILE A 885 2.83 -3.32 -29.85
C ILE A 885 3.19 -4.80 -29.83
N LYS A 886 4.05 -5.22 -28.90
CA LYS A 886 4.35 -6.61 -28.61
C LYS A 886 3.19 -7.25 -27.86
N GLU A 887 2.81 -8.46 -28.22
CA GLU A 887 1.95 -9.30 -27.38
C GLU A 887 2.82 -10.10 -26.41
N ASN A 888 2.46 -10.08 -25.12
CA ASN A 888 3.22 -10.75 -24.06
C ASN A 888 2.74 -12.18 -23.86
#